data_ac556901aab8363042008e8e3b91286d
#
_entry.id   ac556901aab8363042008e8e3b91286d
#
_cell.length_a   1.000
_cell.length_b   1.000
_cell.length_c   1.000
_cell.angle_alpha   90.00
_cell.angle_beta   90.00
_cell.angle_gamma   90.00
#
_symmetry.space_group_name_H-M   'P 1'
#
loop_
_entity.id
_entity.type
_entity.pdbx_description
1 polymer ?
#
loop_
_entity_poly.entity_id
_entity_poly.type
_entity_poly.pdbx_seq_one_letter_code
_entity_poly.pdbx_strand_id
1 'polypeptide(L)'
;NFDKEKVFDKYNNDKIGKWLNKRISYIIKKLKNKIQDKDIFVCLVYNSFGRSMLIGFNRRTFNTPICLNPFELKCISINEREQKFFLTRYMNAKNKLIKMPQAFGELPYIDIYTNCDYSFYINDEFNPKNTMLYLSAGDDIEYIVKALKKEDRHLVESYNSEYMEEVILQDGKRKIYLNDNLDRNNIVISLLVEMKNIEIWIYSEKVKDSEELNVYHSIIDAISYWIGECEKIIEDKAIAEKYISIKINMIGNSMEYFYDQEYKGLFEDTITIKKELNKISLDITPDTYHCFNRNGNQEEKNLLLIILNEILDLTDKDYEKIDKIFYPDKKQKFFTLDYEIYPYLKPIDYPQNRRVNENDINELLDNVGKHIISLKKWDYGIVKEEDKNEITLLVVDHLYKLLQNKVKKLDPYNLIEAIYHDLEEQIYYMMMFQRRHYNDILCYPEKKDKIWKDFNENQRITKALKFLIEYVSAQPPLGKELLGEYEYEEILAICSLIIEWAYNNDLFRYKIFNTPIEILKSDRIGIKKDEYNTMGSSMLNARIREFEYNSIGKWNEIIVKSQFESNELDKAFYFENGFTFSEFLKVCYNLILIGEEQKDEIKKFECDKLAVKIREQLKEIEEIKIQKILDYICLDKRDDFLIPPEGFRKEDTYPWRFNRELSFTRRPLIKRDNEYIWGNRNIFHMTMFTMDLISDGKFKARSKEMNKYIGKVSKDRGQAFNDSVFNILNTFPELIVDKNLKKINKKRIVDEENKDLGDIDILYIYDKEKKIVVGEVKDFKLSKNPYEIYCEYREMFEDSENKKSYSTKLRRRSEWVKKHIEDVKQQYNLKGEGWRVYNVFIVNEHLVSKNVYGKDENIIAVSDISLKKLTNLK
;
A
#
# COMPACT_ATOMS: atom_id res chain seq x y z
N ASN A 1 12.76 -6.41 -57.97
CA ASN A 1 11.35 -6.90 -58.01
C ASN A 1 11.32 -8.33 -57.51
N PHE A 2 11.17 -8.47 -56.20
CA PHE A 2 10.84 -9.76 -55.62
C PHE A 2 9.36 -10.00 -55.82
N ASP A 3 9.02 -11.08 -56.56
CA ASP A 3 7.65 -11.54 -56.74
C ASP A 3 7.19 -12.14 -55.41
N LYS A 4 6.53 -11.31 -54.59
CA LYS A 4 6.13 -11.62 -53.19
C LYS A 4 5.31 -12.92 -53.13
N GLU A 5 4.42 -13.16 -54.09
CA GLU A 5 3.58 -14.36 -54.12
C GLU A 5 4.37 -15.64 -54.34
N LYS A 6 5.37 -15.63 -55.24
CA LYS A 6 6.21 -16.81 -55.50
C LYS A 6 7.15 -17.16 -54.37
N VAL A 7 7.62 -16.16 -53.63
CA VAL A 7 8.42 -16.40 -52.43
C VAL A 7 7.54 -16.99 -51.33
N PHE A 8 6.31 -16.50 -51.20
CA PHE A 8 5.32 -16.96 -50.26
C PHE A 8 4.97 -18.44 -50.42
N ASP A 9 4.58 -18.85 -51.64
CA ASP A 9 4.22 -20.22 -51.96
C ASP A 9 5.43 -21.17 -51.83
N LYS A 10 6.61 -20.69 -52.15
CA LYS A 10 7.81 -21.47 -52.10
C LYS A 10 8.23 -21.82 -50.66
N TYR A 11 8.10 -20.90 -49.68
CA TYR A 11 8.41 -21.16 -48.28
C TYR A 11 7.34 -21.95 -47.56
N ASN A 12 6.06 -21.78 -47.85
CA ASN A 12 4.96 -22.55 -47.28
C ASN A 12 4.96 -24.03 -47.70
N ASN A 13 5.46 -24.34 -48.86
CA ASN A 13 5.51 -25.70 -49.39
C ASN A 13 6.93 -26.32 -49.35
N ASP A 14 7.92 -25.59 -48.82
CA ASP A 14 9.32 -25.98 -48.96
C ASP A 14 9.80 -26.93 -47.87
N LYS A 15 10.90 -27.61 -48.14
CA LYS A 15 11.58 -28.56 -47.27
C LYS A 15 11.90 -27.97 -45.89
N ILE A 16 12.14 -26.67 -45.78
CA ILE A 16 12.47 -25.96 -44.54
C ILE A 16 11.24 -25.85 -43.60
N GLY A 17 10.09 -25.45 -44.11
CA GLY A 17 8.85 -25.41 -43.35
C GLY A 17 8.41 -26.78 -42.84
N LYS A 18 8.49 -27.79 -43.71
CA LYS A 18 8.22 -29.19 -43.33
C LYS A 18 9.21 -29.73 -42.30
N TRP A 19 10.49 -29.35 -42.40
CA TRP A 19 11.53 -29.74 -41.46
C TRP A 19 11.34 -29.04 -40.10
N LEU A 20 11.06 -27.74 -40.07
CA LEU A 20 10.77 -26.97 -38.85
C LEU A 20 9.55 -27.55 -38.15
N ASN A 21 8.46 -27.78 -38.86
CA ASN A 21 7.26 -28.36 -38.26
C ASN A 21 7.50 -29.76 -37.68
N LYS A 22 8.29 -30.58 -38.37
CA LYS A 22 8.67 -31.89 -37.84
C LYS A 22 9.54 -31.79 -36.60
N ARG A 23 10.46 -30.81 -36.57
CA ARG A 23 11.36 -30.57 -35.45
C ARG A 23 10.59 -30.04 -34.23
N ILE A 24 9.71 -29.08 -34.41
CA ILE A 24 8.85 -28.52 -33.41
C ILE A 24 7.94 -29.61 -32.82
N SER A 25 7.27 -30.41 -33.67
CA SER A 25 6.46 -31.52 -33.19
C SER A 25 7.23 -32.52 -32.36
N TYR A 26 8.46 -32.83 -32.76
CA TYR A 26 9.35 -33.71 -31.99
C TYR A 26 9.72 -33.12 -30.63
N ILE A 27 10.06 -31.84 -30.57
CA ILE A 27 10.40 -31.12 -29.31
C ILE A 27 9.17 -31.09 -28.38
N ILE A 28 8.01 -30.71 -28.90
CA ILE A 28 6.76 -30.69 -28.13
C ILE A 28 6.44 -32.08 -27.58
N LYS A 29 6.58 -33.13 -28.38
CA LYS A 29 6.34 -34.50 -27.92
C LYS A 29 7.31 -34.90 -26.79
N LYS A 30 8.58 -34.52 -26.89
CA LYS A 30 9.55 -34.76 -25.83
C LYS A 30 9.25 -33.95 -24.56
N LEU A 31 8.84 -32.70 -24.69
CA LEU A 31 8.48 -31.83 -23.58
C LEU A 31 7.21 -32.31 -22.89
N LYS A 32 6.17 -32.66 -23.63
CA LYS A 32 4.90 -33.22 -23.08
C LYS A 32 5.13 -34.47 -22.23
N ASN A 33 6.12 -35.28 -22.57
CA ASN A 33 6.51 -36.44 -21.76
C ASN A 33 7.19 -36.05 -20.41
N LYS A 34 7.72 -34.83 -20.29
CA LYS A 34 8.39 -34.31 -19.08
C LYS A 34 7.53 -33.32 -18.29
N ILE A 35 6.63 -32.62 -18.98
CA ILE A 35 5.80 -31.54 -18.44
C ILE A 35 4.36 -31.94 -18.72
N GLN A 36 3.78 -32.76 -17.84
CA GLN A 36 2.39 -33.15 -17.92
C GLN A 36 1.49 -31.92 -17.76
N ASP A 37 0.49 -31.81 -18.64
CA ASP A 37 -0.65 -30.88 -18.57
C ASP A 37 -0.37 -29.38 -18.63
N LYS A 38 0.79 -28.94 -19.12
CA LYS A 38 1.08 -27.51 -19.33
C LYS A 38 0.96 -27.13 -20.83
N ASP A 39 0.46 -25.91 -21.07
CA ASP A 39 0.44 -25.34 -22.40
C ASP A 39 1.87 -25.01 -22.85
N ILE A 40 2.20 -25.42 -24.06
CA ILE A 40 3.53 -25.17 -24.63
C ILE A 40 3.38 -24.12 -25.73
N PHE A 41 3.94 -22.94 -25.49
CA PHE A 41 4.05 -21.91 -26.50
C PHE A 41 5.33 -22.07 -27.31
N VAL A 42 5.22 -21.96 -28.62
CA VAL A 42 6.36 -22.04 -29.53
C VAL A 42 6.68 -20.64 -30.03
N CYS A 43 7.85 -20.14 -29.65
CA CYS A 43 8.39 -18.88 -30.14
C CYS A 43 9.53 -19.13 -31.09
N LEU A 44 9.43 -18.63 -32.32
CA LEU A 44 10.47 -18.68 -33.33
C LEU A 44 11.16 -17.32 -33.39
N VAL A 45 12.41 -17.26 -32.90
CA VAL A 45 13.24 -16.07 -33.06
C VAL A 45 14.04 -16.20 -34.34
N TYR A 46 13.88 -15.25 -35.26
CA TYR A 46 14.59 -15.24 -36.53
C TYR A 46 15.47 -14.00 -36.65
N ASN A 47 16.67 -14.20 -37.18
CA ASN A 47 17.58 -13.10 -37.50
C ASN A 47 17.61 -12.92 -39.03
N SER A 48 17.18 -11.77 -39.51
CA SER A 48 17.25 -11.42 -40.91
C SER A 48 18.15 -10.22 -41.13
N PHE A 49 19.04 -10.29 -42.10
CA PHE A 49 19.78 -9.13 -42.54
C PHE A 49 18.88 -8.21 -43.34
N GLY A 50 18.58 -7.01 -42.83
CA GLY A 50 17.77 -6.01 -43.49
C GLY A 50 16.26 -6.09 -43.13
N ARG A 51 15.47 -5.27 -43.80
CA ARG A 51 14.00 -5.21 -43.67
C ARG A 51 13.31 -6.42 -44.31
N SER A 52 13.39 -7.59 -43.69
CA SER A 52 12.70 -8.76 -44.21
C SER A 52 11.50 -9.08 -43.34
N MET A 53 10.35 -9.19 -43.97
CA MET A 53 9.16 -9.72 -43.33
C MET A 53 9.25 -11.23 -43.32
N LEU A 54 9.11 -11.84 -42.18
CA LEU A 54 8.90 -13.28 -42.05
C LEU A 54 7.42 -13.56 -42.24
N ILE A 55 7.17 -14.29 -43.25
CA ILE A 55 5.84 -14.54 -43.73
C ILE A 55 5.38 -15.91 -43.25
N GLY A 56 4.29 -15.89 -42.52
CA GLY A 56 3.35 -16.92 -42.15
C GLY A 56 3.76 -18.39 -42.26
N PHE A 57 4.23 -18.98 -41.15
CA PHE A 57 4.15 -20.41 -40.97
C PHE A 57 2.68 -20.86 -40.94
N ASN A 58 2.36 -22.01 -41.59
CA ASN A 58 1.02 -22.51 -41.67
C ASN A 58 0.39 -22.75 -40.29
N ARG A 59 -0.54 -21.91 -39.94
CA ARG A 59 -1.14 -21.71 -38.61
C ARG A 59 -2.04 -22.87 -38.13
N ARG A 60 -2.21 -23.91 -38.96
CA ARG A 60 -3.20 -24.97 -38.69
C ARG A 60 -2.66 -26.14 -37.85
N THR A 61 -1.37 -26.21 -37.60
CA THR A 61 -0.76 -27.40 -36.96
C THR A 61 -0.29 -27.21 -35.51
N PHE A 62 -0.23 -26.00 -35.00
CA PHE A 62 0.18 -25.72 -33.63
C PHE A 62 -0.70 -24.60 -33.05
N ASN A 63 -0.87 -24.57 -31.74
CA ASN A 63 -1.39 -23.38 -31.04
C ASN A 63 -0.48 -22.21 -31.35
N THR A 64 -0.65 -21.64 -32.49
CA THR A 64 0.01 -20.53 -33.16
C THR A 64 1.47 -20.28 -32.79
N PRO A 65 2.47 -20.74 -33.55
CA PRO A 65 3.85 -20.32 -33.35
C PRO A 65 3.95 -18.81 -33.55
N ILE A 66 4.60 -18.11 -32.62
CA ILE A 66 4.86 -16.70 -32.76
C ILE A 66 6.25 -16.50 -33.30
N CYS A 67 6.36 -15.67 -34.33
CA CYS A 67 7.63 -15.26 -34.87
C CYS A 67 8.01 -13.91 -34.27
N LEU A 68 9.21 -13.84 -33.67
CA LEU A 68 9.78 -12.63 -33.13
C LEU A 68 11.07 -12.28 -33.88
N ASN A 69 11.28 -11.02 -34.18
CA ASN A 69 12.58 -10.56 -34.60
C ASN A 69 13.45 -10.30 -33.33
N PRO A 70 14.78 -10.20 -33.47
CA PRO A 70 15.67 -9.99 -32.33
C PRO A 70 15.38 -8.70 -31.55
N PHE A 71 14.84 -7.68 -32.22
CA PHE A 71 14.48 -6.41 -31.63
C PHE A 71 13.23 -6.56 -30.74
N GLU A 72 12.15 -7.17 -31.23
CA GLU A 72 10.98 -7.51 -30.42
C GLU A 72 11.37 -8.33 -29.20
N LEU A 73 12.27 -9.33 -29.40
CA LEU A 73 12.75 -10.15 -28.28
C LEU A 73 13.49 -9.33 -27.22
N LYS A 74 14.32 -8.36 -27.64
CA LYS A 74 15.00 -7.45 -26.72
C LYS A 74 14.01 -6.59 -25.94
N CYS A 75 13.01 -6.01 -26.63
CA CYS A 75 11.95 -5.23 -25.99
C CYS A 75 11.16 -6.07 -24.98
N ILE A 76 10.82 -7.31 -25.35
CA ILE A 76 10.12 -8.24 -24.45
C ILE A 76 10.99 -8.56 -23.24
N SER A 77 12.29 -8.82 -23.43
CA SER A 77 13.19 -9.17 -22.32
C SER A 77 13.39 -8.04 -21.32
N ILE A 78 13.37 -6.79 -21.75
CA ILE A 78 13.42 -5.61 -20.89
C ILE A 78 12.16 -5.50 -20.03
N ASN A 79 10.99 -5.68 -20.66
CA ASN A 79 9.72 -5.57 -19.97
C ASN A 79 9.39 -6.79 -19.10
N GLU A 80 9.89 -7.98 -19.42
CA GLU A 80 9.70 -9.19 -18.63
C GLU A 80 10.30 -9.06 -17.21
N ARG A 81 11.33 -8.23 -17.05
CA ARG A 81 11.93 -7.94 -15.75
C ARG A 81 10.97 -7.21 -14.79
N GLU A 82 10.09 -6.40 -15.33
CA GLU A 82 9.15 -5.57 -14.56
C GLU A 82 7.75 -6.15 -14.49
N GLN A 83 7.34 -6.80 -15.57
CA GLN A 83 6.03 -7.41 -15.70
C GLN A 83 6.21 -8.88 -16.06
N LYS A 84 6.19 -9.73 -15.06
CA LYS A 84 6.21 -11.18 -15.27
C LYS A 84 5.19 -11.57 -16.33
N PHE A 85 5.55 -12.54 -17.20
CA PHE A 85 4.71 -13.01 -18.31
C PHE A 85 4.38 -11.99 -19.39
N PHE A 86 5.21 -10.97 -19.55
CA PHE A 86 5.05 -10.02 -20.65
C PHE A 86 5.02 -10.72 -22.00
N LEU A 87 5.94 -11.66 -22.24
CA LEU A 87 5.94 -12.49 -23.45
C LEU A 87 4.61 -13.25 -23.63
N THR A 88 4.09 -13.86 -22.59
CA THR A 88 2.83 -14.62 -22.63
C THR A 88 1.64 -13.72 -22.99
N ARG A 89 1.55 -12.54 -22.38
CA ARG A 89 0.50 -11.55 -22.67
C ARG A 89 0.62 -10.99 -24.09
N TYR A 90 1.84 -10.67 -24.51
CA TYR A 90 2.13 -10.28 -25.88
C TYR A 90 1.66 -11.35 -26.89
N MET A 91 1.98 -12.61 -26.64
CA MET A 91 1.56 -13.74 -27.48
C MET A 91 0.04 -13.86 -27.53
N ASN A 92 -0.64 -13.74 -26.41
CA ASN A 92 -2.11 -13.79 -26.37
C ASN A 92 -2.75 -12.64 -27.15
N ALA A 93 -2.26 -11.42 -26.97
CA ALA A 93 -2.71 -10.24 -27.72
C ALA A 93 -2.48 -10.42 -29.24
N LYS A 94 -1.30 -10.84 -29.64
CA LYS A 94 -0.95 -11.13 -31.03
C LYS A 94 -1.88 -12.18 -31.63
N ASN A 95 -2.21 -13.23 -30.89
CA ASN A 95 -3.16 -14.26 -31.32
C ASN A 95 -4.60 -13.75 -31.48
N LYS A 96 -5.03 -12.83 -30.65
CA LYS A 96 -6.34 -12.16 -30.76
C LYS A 96 -6.41 -11.33 -32.05
N LEU A 97 -5.38 -10.50 -32.28
CA LEU A 97 -5.30 -9.59 -33.42
C LEU A 97 -5.22 -10.33 -34.74
N ILE A 98 -4.45 -11.40 -34.84
CA ILE A 98 -4.31 -12.22 -36.04
C ILE A 98 -5.67 -12.85 -36.49
N LYS A 99 -6.56 -13.06 -35.52
CA LYS A 99 -7.92 -13.59 -35.82
C LYS A 99 -8.89 -12.49 -36.26
N MET A 100 -8.55 -11.23 -36.14
CA MET A 100 -9.39 -10.12 -36.59
C MET A 100 -9.28 -9.94 -38.09
N PRO A 101 -10.41 -9.79 -38.83
CA PRO A 101 -10.41 -9.84 -40.33
C PRO A 101 -9.63 -8.71 -41.01
N GLN A 102 -9.18 -7.70 -40.27
CA GLN A 102 -8.58 -6.49 -40.83
C GLN A 102 -7.14 -6.22 -40.32
N ALA A 103 -6.50 -7.18 -39.64
CA ALA A 103 -5.10 -7.06 -39.24
C ALA A 103 -4.20 -7.32 -40.45
N PHE A 104 -3.67 -6.28 -41.05
CA PHE A 104 -2.73 -6.34 -42.13
C PHE A 104 -1.29 -6.41 -41.64
N GLY A 105 -0.57 -7.44 -42.04
CA GLY A 105 0.88 -7.51 -41.98
C GLY A 105 1.46 -8.08 -40.68
N GLU A 106 2.67 -8.62 -40.85
CA GLU A 106 3.47 -9.18 -39.74
C GLU A 106 4.38 -8.08 -39.15
N LEU A 107 3.79 -7.04 -38.58
CA LEU A 107 4.51 -5.94 -38.02
C LEU A 107 4.75 -6.14 -36.51
N PRO A 108 5.70 -5.44 -35.90
CA PRO A 108 5.95 -5.57 -34.47
C PRO A 108 4.69 -5.14 -33.69
N TYR A 109 3.90 -6.12 -33.30
CA TYR A 109 2.67 -5.88 -32.52
C TYR A 109 2.94 -5.27 -31.14
N ILE A 110 4.22 -5.00 -30.84
CA ILE A 110 4.61 -4.32 -29.63
C ILE A 110 4.08 -2.88 -29.57
N ASP A 111 3.83 -2.25 -30.74
CA ASP A 111 3.19 -0.94 -30.84
C ASP A 111 1.77 -0.93 -30.25
N ILE A 112 1.12 -2.08 -30.18
CA ILE A 112 -0.20 -2.20 -29.56
C ILE A 112 -0.11 -1.95 -28.07
N TYR A 113 0.95 -2.41 -27.44
CA TYR A 113 1.17 -2.18 -25.99
C TYR A 113 1.12 -0.69 -25.66
N THR A 114 1.74 0.13 -26.46
CA THR A 114 1.77 1.59 -26.26
C THR A 114 0.50 2.29 -26.66
N ASN A 115 -0.10 1.86 -27.77
CA ASN A 115 -1.37 2.41 -28.23
C ASN A 115 -2.57 2.01 -27.35
N CYS A 116 -2.42 0.95 -26.55
CA CYS A 116 -3.41 0.53 -25.55
C CYS A 116 -3.00 0.93 -24.12
N ASP A 117 -2.37 2.09 -23.96
CA ASP A 117 -1.99 2.67 -22.67
C ASP A 117 -1.10 1.74 -21.84
N TYR A 118 -0.04 1.23 -22.46
CA TYR A 118 0.92 0.29 -21.88
C TYR A 118 0.27 -1.00 -21.35
N SER A 119 -0.69 -1.51 -22.09
CA SER A 119 -1.37 -2.76 -21.83
C SER A 119 -1.50 -3.60 -23.08
N PHE A 120 -1.54 -4.93 -22.97
CA PHE A 120 -1.94 -5.82 -24.05
C PHE A 120 -3.45 -6.02 -24.13
N TYR A 121 -4.19 -5.33 -23.28
CA TYR A 121 -5.64 -5.31 -23.35
C TYR A 121 -6.11 -4.43 -24.51
N ILE A 122 -6.83 -5.03 -25.45
CA ILE A 122 -7.41 -4.35 -26.59
C ILE A 122 -8.81 -3.90 -26.20
N ASN A 123 -8.98 -2.60 -26.00
CA ASN A 123 -10.27 -2.00 -25.66
C ASN A 123 -11.15 -1.78 -26.91
N ASP A 124 -12.39 -1.35 -26.72
CA ASP A 124 -13.36 -1.13 -27.80
C ASP A 124 -13.04 0.05 -28.70
N GLU A 125 -12.29 1.02 -28.21
CA GLU A 125 -11.79 2.15 -29.02
C GLU A 125 -10.84 1.63 -30.10
N PHE A 126 -10.19 0.51 -29.82
CA PHE A 126 -9.40 -0.25 -30.76
C PHE A 126 -10.29 -1.18 -31.62
N ASN A 127 -11.35 -0.63 -32.24
CA ASN A 127 -12.23 -1.41 -33.09
C ASN A 127 -11.63 -1.50 -34.48
N PRO A 128 -11.10 -2.66 -34.93
CA PRO A 128 -10.47 -2.80 -36.22
C PRO A 128 -11.45 -2.64 -37.38
N LYS A 129 -12.77 -2.60 -37.16
CA LYS A 129 -13.74 -2.32 -38.20
C LYS A 129 -13.66 -0.90 -38.74
N ASN A 130 -13.12 0.04 -37.98
CA ASN A 130 -13.05 1.45 -38.34
C ASN A 130 -11.63 2.01 -38.36
N THR A 131 -10.61 1.25 -37.97
CA THR A 131 -9.25 1.75 -37.82
C THR A 131 -8.30 0.96 -38.74
N MET A 132 -7.69 1.66 -39.67
CA MET A 132 -6.57 1.11 -40.42
C MET A 132 -5.34 1.18 -39.53
N LEU A 133 -4.90 0.03 -39.00
CA LEU A 133 -3.65 -0.04 -38.26
C LEU A 133 -2.49 0.17 -39.23
N TYR A 134 -1.92 1.34 -39.22
CA TYR A 134 -0.64 1.63 -39.83
C TYR A 134 0.45 1.29 -38.79
N LEU A 135 1.02 0.11 -38.97
CA LEU A 135 2.19 -0.29 -38.20
C LEU A 135 3.42 0.04 -39.05
N SER A 136 4.21 1.02 -38.70
CA SER A 136 5.39 1.37 -39.47
C SER A 136 6.50 0.34 -39.26
N ALA A 137 7.03 -0.19 -40.32
CA ALA A 137 8.15 -1.11 -40.24
C ALA A 137 9.47 -0.32 -40.11
N GLY A 138 9.90 -0.11 -38.90
CA GLY A 138 11.33 -0.05 -38.66
C GLY A 138 12.05 1.30 -38.65
N ASP A 139 11.39 2.42 -38.57
CA ASP A 139 12.09 3.71 -38.40
C ASP A 139 12.25 4.13 -36.94
N ASP A 140 11.69 3.35 -36.00
CA ASP A 140 11.47 3.87 -34.66
C ASP A 140 11.91 2.93 -33.53
N ILE A 141 13.17 2.47 -33.57
CA ILE A 141 13.81 1.90 -32.38
C ILE A 141 13.69 2.88 -31.21
N GLU A 142 13.88 4.16 -31.46
CA GLU A 142 13.72 5.23 -30.47
C GLU A 142 12.25 5.41 -30.06
N TYR A 143 11.30 5.32 -30.98
CA TYR A 143 9.86 5.36 -30.68
C TYR A 143 9.41 4.13 -29.90
N ILE A 144 9.81 2.93 -30.29
CA ILE A 144 9.46 1.70 -29.58
C ILE A 144 10.15 1.67 -28.19
N VAL A 145 11.39 2.12 -28.08
CA VAL A 145 12.06 2.27 -26.79
C VAL A 145 11.34 3.32 -25.92
N LYS A 146 10.94 4.46 -26.45
CA LYS A 146 10.09 5.43 -25.73
C LYS A 146 8.73 4.86 -25.40
N ALA A 147 8.16 4.11 -26.31
CA ALA A 147 6.83 3.55 -26.22
C ALA A 147 6.73 2.39 -25.20
N LEU A 148 7.78 1.65 -24.97
CA LEU A 148 7.86 0.67 -23.89
C LEU A 148 8.03 1.29 -22.50
N LYS A 149 8.17 2.62 -22.43
CA LYS A 149 8.49 3.37 -21.22
C LYS A 149 7.24 3.88 -20.51
N LYS A 150 6.58 3.03 -19.79
CA LYS A 150 5.47 3.39 -18.88
C LYS A 150 5.89 4.40 -17.80
N GLU A 151 7.20 4.57 -17.56
CA GLU A 151 7.76 5.38 -16.46
C GLU A 151 8.96 6.20 -16.96
N ASP A 152 8.77 7.20 -17.86
CA ASP A 152 9.83 8.11 -18.28
C ASP A 152 11.27 7.53 -18.22
N ARG A 153 11.46 6.38 -18.89
CA ARG A 153 12.75 5.69 -18.96
C ARG A 153 13.58 6.29 -20.08
N HIS A 154 14.85 6.49 -19.84
CA HIS A 154 15.79 7.05 -20.79
C HIS A 154 17.00 6.14 -20.92
N LEU A 155 17.60 6.10 -22.12
CA LEU A 155 18.91 5.52 -22.34
C LEU A 155 19.94 6.62 -22.27
N VAL A 156 20.88 6.50 -21.36
CA VAL A 156 21.96 7.46 -21.15
C VAL A 156 23.32 6.75 -21.27
N GLU A 157 24.35 7.47 -21.65
CA GLU A 157 25.70 6.97 -21.64
C GLU A 157 26.17 6.78 -20.19
N SER A 158 26.72 5.61 -19.86
CA SER A 158 27.20 5.40 -18.49
C SER A 158 28.39 6.31 -18.17
N TYR A 159 28.61 6.57 -16.88
CA TYR A 159 29.69 7.44 -16.40
C TYR A 159 31.11 6.92 -16.73
N ASN A 160 31.27 5.70 -17.17
CA ASN A 160 32.50 5.12 -17.68
C ASN A 160 32.52 5.02 -19.20
N SER A 161 31.50 5.47 -19.90
CA SER A 161 31.33 5.52 -21.36
C SER A 161 31.50 4.17 -22.09
N GLU A 162 31.36 3.05 -21.36
CA GLU A 162 31.51 1.72 -21.94
C GLU A 162 30.22 1.16 -22.55
N TYR A 163 29.07 1.61 -22.08
CA TYR A 163 27.76 1.13 -22.54
C TYR A 163 26.64 2.12 -22.20
N MET A 164 25.48 1.91 -22.80
CA MET A 164 24.28 2.67 -22.50
C MET A 164 23.55 2.04 -21.32
N GLU A 165 23.18 2.87 -20.35
CA GLU A 165 22.39 2.48 -19.19
C GLU A 165 20.95 2.95 -19.30
N GLU A 166 20.04 2.15 -18.81
CA GLU A 166 18.63 2.51 -18.70
C GLU A 166 18.37 3.15 -17.34
N VAL A 167 17.81 4.37 -17.37
CA VAL A 167 17.49 5.15 -16.17
C VAL A 167 16.02 5.53 -16.14
N ILE A 168 15.45 5.64 -14.96
CA ILE A 168 14.03 5.95 -14.73
C ILE A 168 13.92 7.31 -14.08
N LEU A 169 13.12 8.22 -14.65
CA LEU A 169 12.89 9.55 -14.07
C LEU A 169 12.23 9.43 -12.69
N GLN A 170 12.89 9.96 -11.66
CA GLN A 170 12.38 10.02 -10.29
C GLN A 170 11.80 11.40 -9.97
N ASP A 171 12.44 12.45 -10.44
CA ASP A 171 12.03 13.84 -10.22
C ASP A 171 12.18 14.64 -11.52
N GLY A 172 11.05 14.95 -12.16
CA GLY A 172 11.03 15.71 -13.42
C GLY A 172 11.41 17.18 -13.26
N LYS A 173 11.26 17.74 -12.08
CA LYS A 173 11.62 19.14 -11.81
C LYS A 173 13.14 19.34 -11.78
N ARG A 174 13.86 18.36 -11.18
CA ARG A 174 15.31 18.38 -10.99
C ARG A 174 16.05 17.45 -11.94
N LYS A 175 15.30 16.78 -12.82
CA LYS A 175 15.82 15.78 -13.76
C LYS A 175 16.72 14.73 -13.08
N ILE A 176 16.21 14.14 -12.01
CA ILE A 176 16.88 13.08 -11.26
C ILE A 176 16.34 11.74 -11.76
N TYR A 177 17.25 10.87 -12.16
CA TYR A 177 16.94 9.55 -12.68
C TYR A 177 17.57 8.46 -11.83
N LEU A 178 16.84 7.37 -11.60
CA LEU A 178 17.35 6.15 -10.96
C LEU A 178 17.88 5.19 -12.03
N ASN A 179 19.07 4.68 -11.82
CA ASN A 179 19.61 3.57 -12.60
C ASN A 179 19.09 2.25 -12.00
N ASP A 180 18.28 1.51 -12.77
CA ASP A 180 17.60 0.29 -12.33
C ASP A 180 18.37 -1.00 -12.72
N ASN A 181 19.68 -0.91 -12.94
CA ASN A 181 20.52 -2.07 -13.20
C ASN A 181 20.73 -2.91 -11.93
N LEU A 182 19.66 -3.56 -11.48
CA LEU A 182 19.68 -4.51 -10.37
C LEU A 182 20.26 -5.87 -10.86
N ASP A 183 21.56 -5.98 -10.95
CA ASP A 183 22.18 -7.31 -10.91
C ASP A 183 22.02 -7.84 -9.49
N ARG A 184 21.24 -8.91 -9.30
CA ARG A 184 20.97 -9.52 -8.00
C ARG A 184 22.24 -9.88 -7.19
N ASN A 185 23.36 -9.99 -7.85
CA ASN A 185 24.66 -10.31 -7.23
C ASN A 185 25.52 -9.07 -6.90
N ASN A 186 25.17 -7.89 -7.44
CA ASN A 186 25.94 -6.66 -7.29
C ASN A 186 25.00 -5.45 -7.21
N ILE A 187 24.35 -5.27 -6.08
CA ILE A 187 23.46 -4.11 -5.91
C ILE A 187 24.31 -2.88 -5.71
N VAL A 188 24.19 -1.97 -6.64
CA VAL A 188 24.74 -0.62 -6.58
C VAL A 188 23.57 0.34 -6.79
N ILE A 189 23.34 1.24 -5.83
CA ILE A 189 22.38 2.32 -6.01
C ILE A 189 23.06 3.42 -6.80
N SER A 190 22.44 3.86 -7.87
CA SER A 190 22.98 4.94 -8.70
C SER A 190 21.87 5.89 -9.13
N LEU A 191 22.08 7.19 -8.90
CA LEU A 191 21.23 8.26 -9.41
C LEU A 191 22.03 9.13 -10.36
N LEU A 192 21.35 9.57 -11.41
CA LEU A 192 21.84 10.57 -12.35
C LEU A 192 21.08 11.88 -12.14
N VAL A 193 21.81 12.99 -11.98
CA VAL A 193 21.28 14.35 -12.06
C VAL A 193 21.69 14.91 -13.41
N GLU A 194 20.73 15.06 -14.33
CA GLU A 194 20.96 15.61 -15.68
C GLU A 194 20.81 17.11 -15.66
N MET A 195 21.84 17.82 -16.13
CA MET A 195 21.82 19.27 -16.36
C MET A 195 22.17 19.56 -17.81
N LYS A 196 21.96 20.81 -18.25
CA LYS A 196 22.16 21.19 -19.64
C LYS A 196 23.59 20.92 -20.17
N ASN A 197 24.60 21.12 -19.33
CA ASN A 197 26.01 21.07 -19.74
C ASN A 197 26.78 19.94 -19.06
N ILE A 198 26.22 19.26 -18.07
CA ILE A 198 26.91 18.26 -17.26
C ILE A 198 25.94 17.21 -16.74
N GLU A 199 26.42 15.99 -16.63
CA GLU A 199 25.75 14.86 -16.00
C GLU A 199 26.46 14.50 -14.69
N ILE A 200 25.75 14.46 -13.57
CA ILE A 200 26.33 14.11 -12.27
C ILE A 200 25.77 12.77 -11.82
N TRP A 201 26.66 11.78 -11.77
CA TRP A 201 26.33 10.44 -11.30
C TRP A 201 26.70 10.29 -9.82
N ILE A 202 25.75 9.83 -9.00
CA ILE A 202 25.94 9.60 -7.57
C ILE A 202 25.61 8.13 -7.31
N TYR A 203 26.55 7.36 -6.80
CA TYR A 203 26.37 5.93 -6.65
C TYR A 203 27.05 5.36 -5.40
N SER A 204 26.52 4.23 -4.91
CA SER A 204 27.06 3.50 -3.77
C SER A 204 28.21 2.58 -4.21
N GLU A 205 29.02 2.14 -3.26
CA GLU A 205 29.72 0.89 -3.43
C GLU A 205 28.75 -0.31 -3.43
N LYS A 206 29.26 -1.52 -3.59
CA LYS A 206 28.44 -2.74 -3.53
C LYS A 206 27.79 -2.88 -2.16
N VAL A 207 26.49 -2.93 -2.14
CA VAL A 207 25.67 -3.07 -0.93
C VAL A 207 25.71 -4.51 -0.43
N LYS A 208 25.87 -4.71 0.87
CA LYS A 208 25.99 -6.03 1.50
C LYS A 208 24.67 -6.59 1.99
N ASP A 209 23.79 -5.73 2.49
CA ASP A 209 22.51 -6.10 3.09
C ASP A 209 21.43 -5.01 2.93
N SER A 210 20.22 -5.31 3.36
CA SER A 210 19.08 -4.39 3.25
C SER A 210 19.17 -3.16 4.15
N GLU A 211 19.89 -3.22 5.24
CA GLU A 211 20.11 -2.11 6.15
C GLU A 211 21.03 -1.08 5.53
N GLU A 212 22.16 -1.56 5.03
CA GLU A 212 23.12 -0.77 4.26
C GLU A 212 22.47 -0.12 3.04
N LEU A 213 21.59 -0.87 2.33
CA LEU A 213 20.80 -0.39 1.19
C LEU A 213 19.99 0.86 1.56
N ASN A 214 19.32 0.87 2.70
CA ASN A 214 18.48 1.98 3.12
C ASN A 214 19.29 3.24 3.47
N VAL A 215 20.45 3.07 4.08
CA VAL A 215 21.35 4.20 4.40
C VAL A 215 21.85 4.84 3.12
N TYR A 216 22.34 4.02 2.16
CA TYR A 216 22.78 4.54 0.87
C TYR A 216 21.69 5.26 0.12
N HIS A 217 20.47 4.70 0.08
CA HIS A 217 19.33 5.38 -0.55
C HIS A 217 19.08 6.75 0.05
N SER A 218 19.06 6.86 1.36
CA SER A 218 18.78 8.12 2.05
C SER A 218 19.81 9.20 1.75
N ILE A 219 21.09 8.84 1.77
CA ILE A 219 22.19 9.78 1.49
C ILE A 219 22.22 10.19 0.01
N ILE A 220 22.12 9.21 -0.90
CA ILE A 220 22.17 9.45 -2.34
C ILE A 220 20.98 10.29 -2.79
N ASP A 221 19.77 9.99 -2.29
CA ASP A 221 18.58 10.79 -2.56
C ASP A 221 18.75 12.25 -2.08
N ALA A 222 19.28 12.45 -0.86
CA ALA A 222 19.50 13.78 -0.31
C ALA A 222 20.53 14.59 -1.13
N ILE A 223 21.67 13.98 -1.45
CA ILE A 223 22.73 14.63 -2.27
C ILE A 223 22.18 14.98 -3.65
N SER A 224 21.49 14.03 -4.31
CA SER A 224 20.92 14.25 -5.65
C SER A 224 19.90 15.40 -5.65
N TYR A 225 19.04 15.44 -4.60
CA TYR A 225 18.06 16.51 -4.44
C TYR A 225 18.73 17.89 -4.34
N TRP A 226 19.73 18.03 -3.45
CA TRP A 226 20.39 19.31 -3.23
C TRP A 226 21.26 19.76 -4.42
N ILE A 227 21.93 18.81 -5.10
CA ILE A 227 22.63 19.11 -6.36
C ILE A 227 21.63 19.62 -7.41
N GLY A 228 20.48 18.98 -7.56
CA GLY A 228 19.42 19.43 -8.48
C GLY A 228 18.86 20.82 -8.14
N GLU A 229 18.74 21.17 -6.84
CA GLU A 229 18.35 22.56 -6.44
C GLU A 229 19.45 23.58 -6.77
N CYS A 230 20.71 23.15 -6.91
CA CYS A 230 21.84 24.02 -7.30
C CYS A 230 22.08 24.09 -8.82
N GLU A 231 21.20 23.52 -9.67
CA GLU A 231 21.33 23.48 -11.13
C GLU A 231 21.83 24.80 -11.72
N LYS A 232 21.19 25.93 -11.39
CA LYS A 232 21.57 27.26 -11.92
C LYS A 232 22.97 27.73 -11.50
N ILE A 233 23.41 27.33 -10.30
CA ILE A 233 24.76 27.69 -9.80
C ILE A 233 25.79 26.90 -10.56
N ILE A 234 25.51 25.60 -10.80
CA ILE A 234 26.42 24.67 -11.49
C ILE A 234 26.50 25.04 -12.98
N GLU A 235 25.38 25.28 -13.63
CA GLU A 235 25.33 25.66 -15.05
C GLU A 235 25.98 27.02 -15.37
N ASP A 236 26.00 27.96 -14.41
CA ASP A 236 26.66 29.26 -14.55
C ASP A 236 28.22 29.12 -14.56
N LYS A 237 28.78 27.96 -14.28
CA LYS A 237 30.22 27.70 -14.23
C LYS A 237 30.72 27.00 -15.49
N ALA A 238 31.95 27.33 -15.87
CA ALA A 238 32.65 26.62 -16.94
C ALA A 238 33.21 25.31 -16.42
N ILE A 239 32.56 24.20 -16.70
CA ILE A 239 33.00 22.86 -16.37
C ILE A 239 33.50 22.21 -17.67
N ALA A 240 34.72 21.68 -17.64
CA ALA A 240 35.34 21.09 -18.83
C ALA A 240 34.85 19.65 -19.09
N GLU A 241 34.43 18.97 -18.05
CA GLU A 241 33.99 17.57 -18.07
C GLU A 241 32.54 17.45 -18.49
N LYS A 242 32.22 16.48 -19.33
CA LYS A 242 30.83 16.14 -19.72
C LYS A 242 30.07 15.48 -18.56
N TYR A 243 30.75 14.73 -17.71
CA TYR A 243 30.17 14.06 -16.57
C TYR A 243 31.12 14.08 -15.37
N ILE A 244 30.52 14.02 -14.17
CA ILE A 244 31.18 13.83 -12.89
C ILE A 244 30.53 12.65 -12.20
N SER A 245 31.36 11.79 -11.59
CA SER A 245 30.89 10.67 -10.80
C SER A 245 31.28 10.81 -9.32
N ILE A 246 30.31 10.64 -8.44
CA ILE A 246 30.46 10.74 -6.99
C ILE A 246 30.17 9.36 -6.41
N LYS A 247 31.21 8.68 -5.95
CA LYS A 247 31.08 7.40 -5.26
C LYS A 247 30.98 7.62 -3.76
N ILE A 248 29.99 7.02 -3.13
CA ILE A 248 29.80 7.04 -1.68
C ILE A 248 30.22 5.71 -1.10
N ASN A 249 31.12 5.71 -0.14
CA ASN A 249 31.57 4.55 0.60
C ASN A 249 31.22 4.72 2.08
N MET A 250 30.64 3.68 2.70
CA MET A 250 30.42 3.64 4.14
C MET A 250 31.56 2.90 4.83
N ILE A 251 32.23 3.57 5.78
CA ILE A 251 33.33 3.00 6.56
C ILE A 251 32.76 2.48 7.88
N GLY A 252 33.05 1.23 8.22
CA GLY A 252 32.59 0.60 9.45
C GLY A 252 31.53 -0.47 9.22
N ASN A 253 30.82 -0.85 10.28
CA ASN A 253 29.76 -1.85 10.24
C ASN A 253 28.41 -1.14 10.01
N SER A 254 27.52 -1.69 9.18
CA SER A 254 26.18 -1.16 8.93
C SER A 254 25.39 -0.89 10.23
N MET A 255 25.53 -1.76 11.23
CA MET A 255 24.85 -1.60 12.52
C MET A 255 25.32 -0.39 13.33
N GLU A 256 26.55 0.06 13.17
CA GLU A 256 27.08 1.24 13.88
C GLU A 256 26.37 2.52 13.46
N TYR A 257 25.79 2.57 12.26
CA TYR A 257 25.02 3.71 11.75
C TYR A 257 23.66 3.87 12.43
N PHE A 258 23.19 2.88 13.17
CA PHE A 258 21.88 2.88 13.84
C PHE A 258 21.96 3.05 15.37
N TYR A 259 23.17 2.98 15.97
CA TYR A 259 23.33 3.20 17.39
C TYR A 259 23.31 4.70 17.73
N ASP A 260 22.51 5.04 18.73
CA ASP A 260 22.38 6.40 19.26
C ASP A 260 23.63 6.75 20.09
N GLN A 261 24.68 7.20 19.44
CA GLN A 261 25.88 7.69 20.09
C GLN A 261 25.93 9.22 19.98
N GLU A 262 26.12 9.91 21.10
CA GLU A 262 26.39 11.34 21.10
C GLU A 262 27.80 11.63 20.54
N TYR A 263 27.91 11.85 19.24
CA TYR A 263 29.11 12.41 18.65
C TYR A 263 29.17 13.92 18.89
N LYS A 264 30.29 14.41 19.47
CA LYS A 264 30.48 15.84 19.84
C LYS A 264 31.51 16.57 18.97
N GLY A 265 32.07 15.89 17.98
CA GLY A 265 33.07 16.44 17.04
C GLY A 265 32.44 17.32 15.94
N LEU A 266 33.31 17.84 15.08
CA LEU A 266 32.91 18.61 13.90
C LEU A 266 32.45 17.65 12.80
N PHE A 267 31.49 18.10 11.98
CA PHE A 267 30.95 17.32 10.87
C PHE A 267 32.04 17.00 9.83
N GLU A 268 32.91 17.95 9.53
CA GLU A 268 33.99 17.85 8.57
C GLU A 268 35.00 16.73 8.93
N ASP A 269 35.17 16.43 10.20
CA ASP A 269 36.09 15.38 10.68
C ASP A 269 35.55 13.96 10.40
N THR A 270 34.26 13.86 10.08
CA THR A 270 33.58 12.57 9.86
C THR A 270 33.56 12.13 8.41
N ILE A 271 34.02 12.99 7.49
CA ILE A 271 33.97 12.78 6.05
C ILE A 271 35.39 12.89 5.47
N THR A 272 35.73 11.96 4.58
CA THR A 272 36.97 12.04 3.79
C THR A 272 36.62 12.09 2.30
N ILE A 273 37.10 13.10 1.59
CA ILE A 273 36.91 13.25 0.17
C ILE A 273 38.23 13.06 -0.60
N LYS A 274 38.14 12.35 -1.73
CA LYS A 274 39.24 12.14 -2.66
C LYS A 274 38.76 12.43 -4.07
N LYS A 275 39.51 13.25 -4.83
CA LYS A 275 39.17 13.59 -6.20
C LYS A 275 40.25 13.06 -7.14
N GLU A 276 39.83 12.39 -8.20
CA GLU A 276 40.68 11.94 -9.31
C GLU A 276 39.98 12.36 -10.63
N LEU A 277 40.47 13.40 -11.28
CA LEU A 277 39.85 13.97 -12.48
C LEU A 277 38.37 14.28 -12.27
N ASN A 278 37.47 13.55 -12.97
CA ASN A 278 36.05 13.66 -12.88
C ASN A 278 35.40 12.66 -11.88
N LYS A 279 36.21 11.96 -11.08
CA LYS A 279 35.73 11.01 -10.07
C LYS A 279 35.99 11.53 -8.67
N ILE A 280 34.92 11.56 -7.87
CA ILE A 280 34.97 11.96 -6.48
C ILE A 280 34.61 10.72 -5.64
N SER A 281 35.40 10.39 -4.65
CA SER A 281 35.12 9.35 -3.66
C SER A 281 34.85 10.00 -2.31
N LEU A 282 33.70 9.76 -1.76
CA LEU A 282 33.25 10.27 -0.48
C LEU A 282 33.17 9.12 0.52
N ASP A 283 34.08 9.11 1.48
CA ASP A 283 34.09 8.13 2.57
C ASP A 283 33.36 8.75 3.78
N ILE A 284 32.29 8.12 4.25
CA ILE A 284 31.48 8.56 5.38
C ILE A 284 31.57 7.56 6.53
N THR A 285 31.57 8.06 7.75
CA THR A 285 31.61 7.25 8.98
C THR A 285 30.25 7.24 9.68
N PRO A 286 30.01 6.36 10.66
CA PRO A 286 28.80 6.40 11.49
C PRO A 286 28.58 7.75 12.17
N ASP A 287 29.64 8.46 12.53
CA ASP A 287 29.56 9.80 13.15
C ASP A 287 28.96 10.85 12.22
N THR A 288 29.18 10.75 10.90
CA THR A 288 28.50 11.58 9.88
C THR A 288 26.98 11.46 9.99
N TYR A 289 26.52 10.25 10.17
CA TYR A 289 25.11 9.95 10.29
C TYR A 289 24.48 10.53 11.56
N HIS A 290 25.20 10.43 12.68
CA HIS A 290 24.78 11.02 13.95
C HIS A 290 24.73 12.55 13.89
N CYS A 291 25.61 13.19 13.15
CA CYS A 291 25.57 14.62 12.89
C CYS A 291 24.29 15.05 12.15
N PHE A 292 23.86 14.31 11.09
CA PHE A 292 22.62 14.60 10.41
C PHE A 292 21.41 14.54 11.33
N ASN A 293 21.34 13.55 12.20
CA ASN A 293 20.25 13.43 13.17
C ASN A 293 20.22 14.61 14.18
N ARG A 294 21.37 15.21 14.51
CA ARG A 294 21.49 16.31 15.46
C ARG A 294 21.13 17.67 14.85
N ASN A 295 21.66 17.98 13.68
CA ASN A 295 21.60 19.31 13.09
C ASN A 295 20.80 19.36 11.76
N GLY A 296 20.32 18.22 11.26
CA GLY A 296 19.42 18.16 10.11
C GLY A 296 19.97 18.82 8.86
N ASN A 297 19.22 19.73 8.27
CA ASN A 297 19.56 20.34 6.99
C ASN A 297 20.82 21.23 7.02
N GLN A 298 21.32 21.63 8.18
CA GLN A 298 22.58 22.37 8.26
C GLN A 298 23.76 21.47 7.88
N GLU A 299 23.75 20.22 8.32
CA GLU A 299 24.80 19.27 7.96
C GLU A 299 24.65 18.77 6.52
N GLU A 300 23.43 18.68 6.02
CA GLU A 300 23.20 18.44 4.59
C GLU A 300 23.77 19.58 3.71
N LYS A 301 23.64 20.82 4.16
CA LYS A 301 24.26 21.98 3.51
C LYS A 301 25.79 21.88 3.55
N ASN A 302 26.37 21.51 4.70
CA ASN A 302 27.81 21.35 4.84
C ASN A 302 28.32 20.25 3.89
N LEU A 303 27.64 19.09 3.82
CA LEU A 303 27.96 18.04 2.87
C LEU A 303 27.92 18.51 1.42
N LEU A 304 26.87 19.24 1.06
CA LEU A 304 26.73 19.78 -0.29
C LEU A 304 27.89 20.74 -0.63
N LEU A 305 28.26 21.63 0.31
CA LEU A 305 29.36 22.56 0.13
C LEU A 305 30.70 21.84 -0.02
N ILE A 306 30.96 20.78 0.76
CA ILE A 306 32.13 19.93 0.60
C ILE A 306 32.19 19.35 -0.81
N ILE A 307 31.09 18.80 -1.32
CA ILE A 307 31.02 18.22 -2.65
C ILE A 307 31.18 19.30 -3.75
N LEU A 308 30.47 20.42 -3.64
CA LEU A 308 30.50 21.47 -4.66
C LEU A 308 31.85 22.19 -4.72
N ASN A 309 32.57 22.36 -3.63
CA ASN A 309 33.92 22.93 -3.61
C ASN A 309 34.93 22.05 -4.35
N GLU A 310 34.69 20.72 -4.42
CA GLU A 310 35.53 19.84 -5.23
C GLU A 310 35.20 19.92 -6.73
N ILE A 311 33.99 20.29 -7.07
CA ILE A 311 33.52 20.36 -8.46
C ILE A 311 33.74 21.75 -9.07
N LEU A 312 33.53 22.81 -8.27
CA LEU A 312 33.40 24.20 -8.71
C LEU A 312 34.28 25.15 -7.90
N ASP A 313 34.75 26.22 -8.57
CA ASP A 313 35.28 27.39 -7.86
C ASP A 313 34.11 28.27 -7.40
N LEU A 314 33.65 28.08 -6.15
CA LEU A 314 32.56 28.85 -5.58
C LEU A 314 33.00 30.25 -5.17
N THR A 315 32.17 31.26 -5.49
CA THR A 315 32.35 32.63 -5.06
C THR A 315 31.47 32.97 -3.86
N ASP A 316 31.72 34.08 -3.16
CA ASP A 316 30.89 34.52 -2.02
C ASP A 316 29.41 34.64 -2.43
N LYS A 317 29.13 35.07 -3.65
CA LYS A 317 27.76 35.13 -4.20
C LYS A 317 27.12 33.77 -4.38
N ASP A 318 27.89 32.72 -4.66
CA ASP A 318 27.38 31.37 -4.80
C ASP A 318 27.06 30.80 -3.42
N TYR A 319 27.89 31.05 -2.41
CA TYR A 319 27.56 30.72 -1.02
C TYR A 319 26.26 31.39 -0.54
N GLU A 320 26.05 32.69 -0.86
CA GLU A 320 24.79 33.39 -0.56
C GLU A 320 23.57 32.75 -1.26
N LYS A 321 23.74 32.28 -2.52
CA LYS A 321 22.67 31.60 -3.25
C LYS A 321 22.36 30.24 -2.61
N ILE A 322 23.39 29.47 -2.22
CA ILE A 322 23.23 28.18 -1.55
C ILE A 322 22.54 28.39 -0.20
N ASP A 323 22.93 29.38 0.58
CA ASP A 323 22.26 29.72 1.84
C ASP A 323 20.76 29.97 1.64
N LYS A 324 20.37 30.68 0.58
CA LYS A 324 18.95 30.91 0.22
C LYS A 324 18.21 29.64 -0.17
N ILE A 325 18.89 28.64 -0.73
CA ILE A 325 18.28 27.34 -1.06
C ILE A 325 17.89 26.60 0.22
N PHE A 326 18.68 26.71 1.28
CA PHE A 326 18.41 26.04 2.57
C PHE A 326 17.52 26.86 3.53
N TYR A 327 17.33 28.15 3.26
CA TYR A 327 16.56 29.06 4.11
C TYR A 327 15.22 29.49 3.47
N PRO A 328 14.13 29.81 4.22
CA PRO A 328 13.84 29.42 5.61
C PRO A 328 13.06 28.10 5.62
N ASP A 329 13.35 27.18 6.49
CA ASP A 329 12.54 25.99 6.78
C ASP A 329 12.39 24.91 5.69
N LYS A 330 13.35 24.79 4.77
CA LYS A 330 13.37 23.55 3.97
C LYS A 330 13.69 22.38 4.89
N LYS A 331 12.75 21.44 4.98
CA LYS A 331 12.93 20.21 5.77
C LYS A 331 14.15 19.45 5.25
N GLN A 332 14.91 18.83 6.16
CA GLN A 332 15.97 17.92 5.78
C GLN A 332 15.49 16.86 4.80
N LYS A 333 16.38 16.36 3.98
CA LYS A 333 16.10 15.31 2.98
C LYS A 333 16.60 13.95 3.43
N PHE A 334 17.66 13.97 4.19
CA PHE A 334 18.19 12.78 4.82
C PHE A 334 17.31 12.38 6.02
N PHE A 335 16.98 11.10 6.11
CA PHE A 335 16.29 10.52 7.28
C PHE A 335 16.79 9.10 7.53
N THR A 336 16.71 8.69 8.77
CA THR A 336 17.04 7.35 9.20
C THR A 336 15.79 6.55 9.43
N LEU A 337 15.85 5.28 9.11
CA LEU A 337 14.85 4.33 9.56
C LEU A 337 15.35 3.74 10.86
N ASP A 338 14.65 4.02 11.94
CA ASP A 338 14.86 3.31 13.19
C ASP A 338 14.43 1.86 12.99
N TYR A 339 15.41 1.00 12.80
CA TYR A 339 15.24 -0.43 12.86
C TYR A 339 15.24 -0.86 14.32
N GLU A 340 14.17 -0.60 15.04
CA GLU A 340 13.80 -1.58 16.06
C GLU A 340 13.46 -2.86 15.31
N ILE A 341 14.49 -3.56 14.91
CA ILE A 341 14.38 -4.92 14.42
C ILE A 341 13.80 -5.67 15.59
N TYR A 342 12.59 -6.14 15.42
CA TYR A 342 12.10 -7.17 16.28
C TYR A 342 13.10 -8.31 16.13
N PRO A 343 13.93 -8.61 17.14
CA PRO A 343 15.11 -9.46 16.99
C PRO A 343 14.77 -10.89 16.59
N TYR A 344 13.49 -11.17 16.43
CA TYR A 344 12.93 -12.48 16.11
C TYR A 344 12.45 -12.61 14.66
N LEU A 345 12.54 -11.58 13.85
CA LEU A 345 12.07 -11.62 12.47
C LEU A 345 13.24 -11.30 11.55
N LYS A 346 13.80 -12.34 10.94
CA LYS A 346 14.88 -12.18 9.97
C LYS A 346 14.42 -11.30 8.80
N PRO A 347 15.26 -10.37 8.33
CA PRO A 347 14.96 -9.60 7.14
C PRO A 347 14.82 -10.53 5.92
N ILE A 348 13.96 -10.14 4.98
CA ILE A 348 13.90 -10.77 3.65
C ILE A 348 14.81 -9.93 2.76
N ASP A 349 15.86 -10.53 2.22
CA ASP A 349 16.89 -9.80 1.47
C ASP A 349 16.36 -9.10 0.21
N TYR A 350 15.37 -9.63 -0.45
CA TYR A 350 14.75 -9.01 -1.63
C TYR A 350 13.29 -9.42 -1.73
N PRO A 351 12.38 -8.77 -0.96
CA PRO A 351 10.97 -9.10 -1.01
C PRO A 351 10.42 -8.79 -2.40
N GLN A 352 9.81 -9.78 -3.02
CA GLN A 352 9.16 -9.60 -4.30
C GLN A 352 7.82 -8.89 -4.08
N ASN A 353 7.72 -7.65 -4.54
CA ASN A 353 6.48 -6.92 -4.49
C ASN A 353 5.53 -7.43 -5.58
N ARG A 354 4.71 -8.43 -5.24
CA ARG A 354 3.69 -8.94 -6.17
C ARG A 354 2.62 -7.87 -6.42
N ARG A 355 2.20 -7.74 -7.69
CA ARG A 355 1.15 -6.81 -8.11
C ARG A 355 0.07 -7.55 -8.88
N VAL A 356 -1.15 -7.03 -8.84
CA VAL A 356 -2.23 -7.52 -9.72
C VAL A 356 -2.06 -6.90 -11.10
N ASN A 357 -2.07 -7.74 -12.14
CA ASN A 357 -1.90 -7.24 -13.50
C ASN A 357 -3.20 -6.65 -14.05
N GLU A 358 -3.15 -5.41 -14.52
CA GLU A 358 -4.32 -4.69 -15.06
C GLU A 358 -4.86 -5.32 -16.35
N ASN A 359 -4.02 -5.98 -17.14
CA ASN A 359 -4.47 -6.71 -18.32
C ASN A 359 -5.43 -7.86 -17.93
N ASP A 360 -5.07 -8.62 -16.91
CA ASP A 360 -5.89 -9.74 -16.42
C ASP A 360 -7.21 -9.23 -15.83
N ILE A 361 -7.17 -8.11 -15.11
CA ILE A 361 -8.37 -7.42 -14.59
C ILE A 361 -9.31 -7.02 -15.74
N ASN A 362 -8.77 -6.40 -16.78
CA ASN A 362 -9.57 -5.93 -17.90
C ASN A 362 -10.19 -7.09 -18.70
N GLU A 363 -9.44 -8.17 -18.95
CA GLU A 363 -9.97 -9.36 -19.61
C GLU A 363 -11.07 -10.06 -18.79
N LEU A 364 -10.91 -10.11 -17.47
CA LEU A 364 -11.93 -10.66 -16.58
C LEU A 364 -13.20 -9.81 -16.60
N LEU A 365 -13.09 -8.48 -16.57
CA LEU A 365 -14.25 -7.57 -16.63
C LEU A 365 -15.03 -7.72 -17.95
N ASP A 366 -14.36 -7.93 -19.08
CA ASP A 366 -15.04 -8.22 -20.36
C ASP A 366 -15.80 -9.54 -20.31
N ASN A 367 -15.18 -10.59 -19.77
CA ASN A 367 -15.81 -11.90 -19.64
C ASN A 367 -17.02 -11.85 -18.69
N VAL A 368 -16.88 -11.17 -17.56
CA VAL A 368 -17.96 -10.95 -16.60
C VAL A 368 -19.11 -10.18 -17.24
N GLY A 369 -18.81 -9.08 -17.93
CA GLY A 369 -19.83 -8.25 -18.59
C GLY A 369 -20.63 -9.05 -19.63
N LYS A 370 -19.97 -9.76 -20.52
CA LYS A 370 -20.63 -10.65 -21.50
C LYS A 370 -21.52 -11.70 -20.84
N HIS A 371 -21.06 -12.29 -19.73
CA HIS A 371 -21.86 -13.26 -18.99
C HIS A 371 -23.12 -12.62 -18.41
N ILE A 372 -23.01 -11.48 -17.76
CA ILE A 372 -24.16 -10.80 -17.09
C ILE A 372 -25.21 -10.37 -18.12
N ILE A 373 -24.77 -9.81 -19.25
CA ILE A 373 -25.69 -9.41 -20.33
C ILE A 373 -26.37 -10.62 -20.96
N SER A 374 -25.72 -11.79 -20.99
CA SER A 374 -26.36 -13.03 -21.44
C SER A 374 -27.47 -13.53 -20.51
N LEU A 375 -27.44 -13.18 -19.20
CA LEU A 375 -28.45 -13.61 -18.23
C LEU A 375 -29.75 -12.77 -18.30
N LYS A 376 -29.62 -11.46 -18.54
CA LYS A 376 -30.72 -10.52 -18.60
C LYS A 376 -30.37 -9.38 -19.55
N LYS A 377 -31.34 -8.94 -20.35
CA LYS A 377 -31.14 -7.77 -21.21
C LYS A 377 -31.09 -6.50 -20.37
N TRP A 378 -29.96 -5.84 -20.37
CA TRP A 378 -29.70 -4.56 -19.74
C TRP A 378 -29.63 -3.46 -20.80
N ASP A 379 -30.02 -2.22 -20.40
CA ASP A 379 -29.79 -1.06 -21.26
C ASP A 379 -28.33 -0.64 -21.22
N TYR A 380 -27.76 -0.26 -22.36
CA TYR A 380 -26.40 0.31 -22.41
C TYR A 380 -26.39 1.72 -21.81
N GLY A 381 -25.27 2.09 -21.23
CA GLY A 381 -25.05 3.37 -20.55
C GLY A 381 -25.11 3.25 -19.02
N ILE A 382 -25.48 4.33 -18.34
CA ILE A 382 -25.49 4.37 -16.87
C ILE A 382 -26.63 3.51 -16.31
N VAL A 383 -26.27 2.59 -15.43
CA VAL A 383 -27.17 1.69 -14.74
C VAL A 383 -28.04 2.46 -13.74
N LYS A 384 -29.34 2.15 -13.69
CA LYS A 384 -30.28 2.75 -12.76
C LYS A 384 -29.91 2.40 -11.31
N GLU A 385 -30.22 3.30 -10.38
CA GLU A 385 -29.86 3.14 -8.97
C GLU A 385 -30.45 1.85 -8.35
N GLU A 386 -31.66 1.49 -8.73
CA GLU A 386 -32.38 0.29 -8.28
C GLU A 386 -31.72 -1.01 -8.74
N ASP A 387 -31.03 -1.00 -9.87
CA ASP A 387 -30.39 -2.17 -10.49
C ASP A 387 -28.93 -2.39 -10.02
N LYS A 388 -28.30 -1.39 -9.41
CA LYS A 388 -26.87 -1.46 -9.02
C LYS A 388 -26.56 -2.62 -8.08
N ASN A 389 -27.43 -2.86 -7.09
CA ASN A 389 -27.25 -3.98 -6.16
C ASN A 389 -27.35 -5.34 -6.87
N GLU A 390 -28.32 -5.51 -7.78
CA GLU A 390 -28.48 -6.75 -8.54
C GLU A 390 -27.23 -7.02 -9.39
N ILE A 391 -26.79 -6.03 -10.15
CA ILE A 391 -25.60 -6.17 -11.02
C ILE A 391 -24.36 -6.50 -10.21
N THR A 392 -24.08 -5.80 -9.12
CA THR A 392 -22.89 -6.06 -8.30
C THR A 392 -22.88 -7.46 -7.70
N LEU A 393 -24.04 -7.96 -7.28
CA LEU A 393 -24.17 -9.33 -6.78
C LEU A 393 -23.94 -10.37 -7.89
N LEU A 394 -24.48 -10.16 -9.11
CA LEU A 394 -24.25 -11.03 -10.25
C LEU A 394 -22.77 -11.07 -10.64
N VAL A 395 -22.08 -9.94 -10.62
CA VAL A 395 -20.63 -9.87 -10.86
C VAL A 395 -19.86 -10.70 -9.84
N VAL A 396 -20.16 -10.50 -8.55
CA VAL A 396 -19.46 -11.23 -7.47
C VAL A 396 -19.74 -12.73 -7.55
N ASP A 397 -20.98 -13.14 -7.80
CA ASP A 397 -21.34 -14.56 -7.94
C ASP A 397 -20.62 -15.24 -9.11
N HIS A 398 -20.55 -14.58 -10.27
CA HIS A 398 -19.83 -15.11 -11.43
C HIS A 398 -18.33 -15.23 -11.15
N LEU A 399 -17.69 -14.20 -10.61
CA LEU A 399 -16.27 -14.22 -10.25
C LEU A 399 -15.96 -15.30 -9.20
N TYR A 400 -16.85 -15.47 -8.22
CA TYR A 400 -16.70 -16.53 -7.21
C TYR A 400 -16.75 -17.94 -7.83
N LYS A 401 -17.66 -18.18 -8.78
CA LYS A 401 -17.71 -19.43 -9.54
C LYS A 401 -16.44 -19.66 -10.39
N LEU A 402 -15.90 -18.59 -10.99
CA LEU A 402 -14.62 -18.68 -11.71
C LEU A 402 -13.47 -19.05 -10.75
N LEU A 403 -13.41 -18.43 -9.57
CA LEU A 403 -12.43 -18.77 -8.54
C LEU A 403 -12.52 -20.25 -8.15
N GLN A 404 -13.73 -20.72 -7.82
CA GLN A 404 -13.97 -22.12 -7.47
C GLN A 404 -13.50 -23.07 -8.58
N ASN A 405 -13.80 -22.75 -9.83
CA ASN A 405 -13.43 -23.61 -10.97
C ASN A 405 -11.92 -23.68 -11.22
N LYS A 406 -11.19 -22.57 -10.98
CA LYS A 406 -9.73 -22.56 -11.11
C LYS A 406 -9.05 -23.27 -9.93
N VAL A 407 -9.48 -22.98 -8.71
CA VAL A 407 -8.84 -23.51 -7.50
C VAL A 407 -9.06 -25.02 -7.33
N LYS A 408 -10.25 -25.57 -7.64
CA LYS A 408 -10.63 -26.96 -7.34
C LYS A 408 -9.68 -28.04 -7.88
N LYS A 409 -8.93 -27.74 -8.94
CA LYS A 409 -8.02 -28.69 -9.62
C LYS A 409 -6.59 -28.66 -9.06
N LEU A 410 -6.27 -27.65 -8.26
CA LEU A 410 -4.94 -27.40 -7.73
C LEU A 410 -4.60 -28.29 -6.54
N ASP A 411 -3.32 -28.55 -6.33
CA ASP A 411 -2.80 -29.15 -5.14
C ASP A 411 -2.89 -28.19 -3.95
N PRO A 412 -3.56 -28.58 -2.85
CA PRO A 412 -3.80 -27.67 -1.73
C PRO A 412 -2.54 -27.25 -1.00
N TYR A 413 -1.54 -28.12 -0.85
CA TYR A 413 -0.30 -27.81 -0.16
C TYR A 413 0.52 -26.78 -0.93
N ASN A 414 0.74 -27.05 -2.21
CA ASN A 414 1.47 -26.13 -3.09
C ASN A 414 0.80 -24.74 -3.16
N LEU A 415 -0.53 -24.69 -3.19
CA LEU A 415 -1.28 -23.43 -3.22
C LEU A 415 -1.16 -22.67 -1.89
N ILE A 416 -1.35 -23.34 -0.74
CA ILE A 416 -1.24 -22.71 0.59
C ILE A 416 0.18 -22.17 0.81
N GLU A 417 1.20 -22.93 0.46
CA GLU A 417 2.59 -22.52 0.62
C GLU A 417 2.91 -21.26 -0.22
N ALA A 418 2.49 -21.26 -1.49
CA ALA A 418 2.70 -20.10 -2.37
C ALA A 418 2.01 -18.83 -1.84
N ILE A 419 0.75 -18.94 -1.39
CA ILE A 419 0.01 -17.81 -0.85
C ILE A 419 0.66 -17.32 0.46
N TYR A 420 1.05 -18.26 1.32
CA TYR A 420 1.62 -17.91 2.62
C TYR A 420 2.99 -17.24 2.48
N HIS A 421 3.81 -17.72 1.55
CA HIS A 421 5.08 -17.09 1.22
C HIS A 421 4.87 -15.63 0.79
N ASP A 422 3.98 -15.39 -0.17
CA ASP A 422 3.65 -14.02 -0.59
C ASP A 422 3.09 -13.17 0.57
N LEU A 423 2.32 -13.74 1.50
CA LEU A 423 1.81 -13.01 2.66
C LEU A 423 2.92 -12.60 3.64
N GLU A 424 3.93 -13.45 3.87
CA GLU A 424 5.11 -13.11 4.69
C GLU A 424 5.92 -11.98 4.03
N GLU A 425 6.15 -12.06 2.71
CA GLU A 425 6.82 -11.01 1.96
C GLU A 425 6.04 -9.68 1.99
N GLN A 426 4.70 -9.74 1.80
CA GLN A 426 3.87 -8.54 1.81
C GLN A 426 3.83 -7.86 3.18
N ILE A 427 3.78 -8.62 4.27
CA ILE A 427 3.86 -8.01 5.61
C ILE A 427 5.21 -7.34 5.82
N TYR A 428 6.31 -8.02 5.48
CA TYR A 428 7.65 -7.43 5.57
C TYR A 428 7.73 -6.14 4.75
N TYR A 429 7.31 -6.21 3.48
CA TYR A 429 7.27 -5.04 2.60
C TYR A 429 6.44 -3.90 3.19
N MET A 430 5.25 -4.19 3.73
CA MET A 430 4.38 -3.17 4.33
C MET A 430 4.97 -2.53 5.58
N MET A 431 5.65 -3.29 6.42
CA MET A 431 6.33 -2.75 7.61
C MET A 431 7.44 -1.78 7.20
N MET A 432 8.27 -2.17 6.20
CA MET A 432 9.35 -1.34 5.68
C MET A 432 8.81 -0.12 4.92
N PHE A 433 7.78 -0.35 4.09
CA PHE A 433 7.09 0.68 3.32
C PHE A 433 6.52 1.78 4.21
N GLN A 434 5.78 1.42 5.26
CA GLN A 434 5.18 2.42 6.15
C GLN A 434 6.25 3.30 6.80
N ARG A 435 7.33 2.72 7.32
CA ARG A 435 8.42 3.47 7.96
C ARG A 435 9.11 4.42 6.98
N ARG A 436 9.47 3.92 5.80
CA ARG A 436 10.18 4.70 4.79
C ARG A 436 9.30 5.80 4.18
N HIS A 437 8.13 5.47 3.71
CA HIS A 437 7.31 6.39 2.92
C HIS A 437 6.66 7.51 3.73
N TYR A 438 6.45 7.33 5.01
CA TYR A 438 6.05 8.45 5.85
C TYR A 438 7.16 9.51 5.93
N ASN A 439 8.40 9.08 6.09
CA ASN A 439 9.54 9.98 6.06
C ASN A 439 9.76 10.57 4.66
N ASP A 440 9.61 9.76 3.60
CA ASP A 440 9.64 10.24 2.21
C ASP A 440 8.64 11.38 1.98
N ILE A 441 7.39 11.23 2.43
CA ILE A 441 6.36 12.28 2.28
C ILE A 441 6.71 13.53 3.08
N LEU A 442 7.31 13.39 4.25
CA LEU A 442 7.73 14.54 5.05
C LEU A 442 8.92 15.27 4.42
N CYS A 443 9.91 14.53 3.94
CA CYS A 443 11.12 15.08 3.32
C CYS A 443 10.92 15.47 1.85
N TYR A 444 10.10 14.73 1.11
CA TYR A 444 9.83 14.88 -0.33
C TYR A 444 8.33 14.92 -0.63
N PRO A 445 7.62 16.02 -0.29
CA PRO A 445 6.16 16.11 -0.47
C PRO A 445 5.68 15.87 -1.91
N GLU A 446 6.53 16.11 -2.90
CA GLU A 446 6.29 15.88 -4.31
C GLU A 446 6.15 14.41 -4.70
N LYS A 447 6.75 13.48 -3.93
CA LYS A 447 6.63 12.02 -4.15
C LYS A 447 5.30 11.44 -3.68
N LYS A 448 4.45 12.24 -3.03
CA LYS A 448 3.21 11.80 -2.37
C LYS A 448 2.28 10.96 -3.25
N ASP A 449 2.01 11.41 -4.48
CA ASP A 449 1.05 10.73 -5.38
C ASP A 449 1.58 9.37 -5.84
N LYS A 450 2.88 9.26 -6.13
CA LYS A 450 3.55 8.01 -6.48
C LYS A 450 3.49 7.02 -5.30
N ILE A 451 3.87 7.48 -4.12
CA ILE A 451 3.83 6.67 -2.89
C ILE A 451 2.41 6.17 -2.62
N TRP A 452 1.41 7.03 -2.82
CA TRP A 452 0.02 6.64 -2.63
C TRP A 452 -0.45 5.58 -3.62
N LYS A 453 -0.05 5.69 -4.88
CA LYS A 453 -0.35 4.69 -5.91
C LYS A 453 0.24 3.33 -5.51
N ASP A 454 1.51 3.29 -5.13
CA ASP A 454 2.19 2.07 -4.70
C ASP A 454 1.53 1.47 -3.44
N PHE A 455 1.14 2.30 -2.48
CA PHE A 455 0.41 1.86 -1.30
C PHE A 455 -0.92 1.19 -1.66
N ASN A 456 -1.71 1.78 -2.57
CA ASN A 456 -2.98 1.21 -2.99
C ASN A 456 -2.82 -0.13 -3.71
N GLU A 457 -1.83 -0.27 -4.58
CA GLU A 457 -1.51 -1.52 -5.25
C GLU A 457 -1.12 -2.61 -4.25
N ASN A 458 -0.31 -2.29 -3.25
CA ASN A 458 0.05 -3.22 -2.17
C ASN A 458 -1.15 -3.61 -1.30
N GLN A 459 -2.02 -2.66 -0.98
CA GLN A 459 -3.25 -2.98 -0.26
C GLN A 459 -4.17 -3.90 -1.07
N ARG A 460 -4.25 -3.69 -2.38
CA ARG A 460 -5.06 -4.51 -3.28
C ARG A 460 -4.61 -5.96 -3.28
N ILE A 461 -3.31 -6.21 -3.48
CA ILE A 461 -2.76 -7.57 -3.50
C ILE A 461 -2.81 -8.25 -2.13
N THR A 462 -2.50 -7.52 -1.06
CA THR A 462 -2.57 -8.06 0.32
C THR A 462 -3.98 -8.54 0.66
N LYS A 463 -5.01 -7.79 0.25
CA LYS A 463 -6.42 -8.18 0.44
C LYS A 463 -6.78 -9.42 -0.37
N ALA A 464 -6.33 -9.49 -1.63
CA ALA A 464 -6.56 -10.66 -2.48
C ALA A 464 -5.91 -11.92 -1.91
N LEU A 465 -4.66 -11.84 -1.44
CA LEU A 465 -3.94 -12.94 -0.80
C LEU A 465 -4.64 -13.39 0.49
N LYS A 466 -5.04 -12.45 1.36
CA LYS A 466 -5.78 -12.77 2.59
C LYS A 466 -7.12 -13.45 2.31
N PHE A 467 -7.84 -13.00 1.29
CA PHE A 467 -9.07 -13.69 0.89
C PHE A 467 -8.79 -15.09 0.37
N LEU A 468 -7.79 -15.25 -0.51
CA LEU A 468 -7.48 -16.54 -1.11
C LEU A 468 -7.04 -17.56 -0.07
N ILE A 469 -6.17 -17.18 0.90
CA ILE A 469 -5.73 -18.08 1.97
C ILE A 469 -6.91 -18.51 2.86
N GLU A 470 -7.81 -17.60 3.20
CA GLU A 470 -9.01 -17.89 3.97
C GLU A 470 -9.96 -18.84 3.23
N TYR A 471 -10.12 -18.61 1.92
CA TYR A 471 -10.94 -19.46 1.06
C TYR A 471 -10.36 -20.90 0.99
N VAL A 472 -9.07 -21.01 0.67
CA VAL A 472 -8.39 -22.31 0.54
C VAL A 472 -8.30 -23.05 1.87
N SER A 473 -8.12 -22.35 2.98
CA SER A 473 -8.12 -22.96 4.32
C SER A 473 -9.51 -23.50 4.68
N ALA A 474 -10.56 -22.77 4.38
CA ALA A 474 -11.94 -23.18 4.65
C ALA A 474 -12.42 -24.31 3.72
N GLN A 475 -12.14 -24.20 2.43
CA GLN A 475 -12.51 -25.18 1.40
C GLN A 475 -11.26 -25.62 0.61
N PRO A 476 -10.41 -26.48 1.18
CA PRO A 476 -9.21 -26.94 0.50
C PRO A 476 -9.55 -27.66 -0.83
N PRO A 477 -8.86 -27.32 -1.92
CA PRO A 477 -9.02 -28.04 -3.17
C PRO A 477 -8.61 -29.51 -3.03
N LEU A 478 -9.18 -30.36 -3.88
CA LEU A 478 -8.92 -31.80 -3.91
C LEU A 478 -8.11 -32.21 -5.14
N GLY A 479 -7.66 -31.27 -5.93
CA GLY A 479 -6.88 -31.50 -7.12
C GLY A 479 -5.42 -31.87 -6.83
N LYS A 480 -4.67 -32.14 -7.91
CA LYS A 480 -3.25 -32.52 -7.85
C LYS A 480 -2.39 -31.70 -8.80
N GLU A 481 -2.98 -30.75 -9.50
CA GLU A 481 -2.23 -29.88 -10.42
C GLU A 481 -1.38 -28.89 -9.61
N LEU A 482 -0.12 -28.75 -10.00
CA LEU A 482 0.75 -27.74 -9.40
C LEU A 482 0.32 -26.36 -9.87
N LEU A 483 0.35 -25.39 -8.97
CA LEU A 483 0.07 -24.01 -9.28
C LEU A 483 1.07 -23.46 -10.30
N GLY A 484 0.58 -23.03 -11.45
CA GLY A 484 1.36 -22.26 -12.42
C GLY A 484 1.40 -20.79 -12.02
N GLU A 485 2.54 -20.14 -12.16
CA GLU A 485 2.69 -18.72 -11.80
C GLU A 485 1.69 -17.81 -12.55
N TYR A 486 1.48 -18.02 -13.84
CA TYR A 486 0.51 -17.24 -14.61
C TYR A 486 -0.93 -17.47 -14.13
N GLU A 487 -1.29 -18.73 -13.85
CA GLU A 487 -2.59 -19.08 -13.28
C GLU A 487 -2.80 -18.46 -11.90
N TYR A 488 -1.72 -18.35 -11.11
CA TYR A 488 -1.77 -17.71 -9.81
C TYR A 488 -2.07 -16.21 -9.93
N GLU A 489 -1.45 -15.51 -10.88
CA GLU A 489 -1.78 -14.09 -11.14
C GLU A 489 -3.25 -13.90 -11.55
N GLU A 490 -3.78 -14.78 -12.41
CA GLU A 490 -5.20 -14.75 -12.76
C GLU A 490 -6.11 -15.00 -11.54
N ILE A 491 -5.77 -15.94 -10.68
CA ILE A 491 -6.53 -16.20 -9.43
C ILE A 491 -6.52 -14.98 -8.53
N LEU A 492 -5.38 -14.33 -8.36
CA LEU A 492 -5.26 -13.10 -7.56
C LEU A 492 -6.05 -11.93 -8.17
N ALA A 493 -6.09 -11.82 -9.49
CA ALA A 493 -6.92 -10.84 -10.18
C ALA A 493 -8.42 -11.09 -9.91
N ILE A 494 -8.88 -12.35 -9.97
CA ILE A 494 -10.26 -12.71 -9.62
C ILE A 494 -10.57 -12.36 -8.15
N CYS A 495 -9.69 -12.72 -7.23
CA CYS A 495 -9.85 -12.40 -5.80
C CYS A 495 -9.92 -10.88 -5.57
N SER A 496 -9.07 -10.11 -6.25
CA SER A 496 -9.07 -8.65 -6.20
C SER A 496 -10.40 -8.07 -6.67
N LEU A 497 -10.93 -8.55 -7.80
CA LEU A 497 -12.23 -8.10 -8.33
C LEU A 497 -13.39 -8.49 -7.43
N ILE A 498 -13.41 -9.69 -6.85
CA ILE A 498 -14.46 -10.09 -5.89
C ILE A 498 -14.50 -9.08 -4.73
N ILE A 499 -13.35 -8.74 -4.16
CA ILE A 499 -13.28 -7.79 -3.04
C ILE A 499 -13.74 -6.40 -3.50
N GLU A 500 -13.28 -5.93 -4.64
CA GLU A 500 -13.62 -4.61 -5.18
C GLU A 500 -15.12 -4.49 -5.43
N TRP A 501 -15.73 -5.45 -6.11
CA TRP A 501 -17.16 -5.41 -6.41
C TRP A 501 -18.05 -5.62 -5.19
N ALA A 502 -17.65 -6.47 -4.24
CA ALA A 502 -18.36 -6.63 -2.98
C ALA A 502 -18.25 -5.38 -2.09
N TYR A 503 -17.08 -4.73 -2.08
CA TYR A 503 -16.90 -3.43 -1.43
C TYR A 503 -17.79 -2.36 -2.04
N ASN A 504 -17.90 -2.30 -3.36
CA ASN A 504 -18.79 -1.38 -4.07
C ASN A 504 -20.27 -1.66 -3.78
N ASN A 505 -20.66 -2.93 -3.66
CA ASN A 505 -22.02 -3.28 -3.23
C ASN A 505 -22.33 -2.69 -1.84
N ASP A 506 -21.41 -2.78 -0.90
CA ASP A 506 -21.60 -2.14 0.42
C ASP A 506 -21.66 -0.59 0.31
N LEU A 507 -20.89 0.05 -0.58
CA LEU A 507 -21.01 1.51 -0.82
C LEU A 507 -22.40 1.90 -1.30
N PHE A 508 -22.98 1.17 -2.25
CA PHE A 508 -24.33 1.43 -2.75
C PHE A 508 -25.37 1.16 -1.69
N ARG A 509 -25.27 0.03 -0.99
CA ARG A 509 -26.18 -0.36 0.08
C ARG A 509 -26.25 0.69 1.20
N TYR A 510 -25.13 1.27 1.57
CA TYR A 510 -25.05 2.30 2.62
C TYR A 510 -25.17 3.73 2.09
N LYS A 511 -25.43 3.90 0.78
CA LYS A 511 -25.57 5.21 0.12
C LYS A 511 -24.40 6.16 0.41
N ILE A 512 -23.17 5.61 0.42
CA ILE A 512 -21.96 6.37 0.72
C ILE A 512 -21.58 7.24 -0.47
N PHE A 513 -21.72 6.71 -1.68
CA PHE A 513 -21.48 7.43 -2.94
C PHE A 513 -22.52 7.02 -3.98
N ASN A 514 -22.85 7.96 -4.84
CA ASN A 514 -23.61 7.67 -6.04
C ASN A 514 -22.67 7.44 -7.24
N THR A 515 -21.77 6.48 -7.10
CA THR A 515 -20.83 6.14 -8.16
C THR A 515 -21.58 5.46 -9.31
N PRO A 516 -21.52 5.97 -10.55
CA PRO A 516 -22.22 5.35 -11.66
C PRO A 516 -21.56 4.02 -12.06
N ILE A 517 -22.37 2.99 -12.21
CA ILE A 517 -22.01 1.78 -12.97
C ILE A 517 -22.43 2.02 -14.40
N GLU A 518 -21.60 1.67 -15.35
CA GLU A 518 -21.90 1.82 -16.76
C GLU A 518 -21.73 0.48 -17.50
N ILE A 519 -22.66 0.20 -18.42
CA ILE A 519 -22.60 -0.92 -19.35
C ILE A 519 -22.24 -0.35 -20.71
N LEU A 520 -21.06 -0.69 -21.19
CA LEU A 520 -20.57 -0.25 -22.49
C LEU A 520 -21.19 -1.07 -23.64
N LYS A 521 -21.20 -0.53 -24.85
CA LYS A 521 -21.69 -1.24 -26.05
C LYS A 521 -20.91 -2.51 -26.40
N SER A 522 -19.73 -2.68 -25.82
CA SER A 522 -18.90 -3.89 -25.85
C SER A 522 -19.32 -4.97 -24.87
N ASP A 523 -20.42 -4.74 -24.16
CA ASP A 523 -20.88 -5.59 -23.07
C ASP A 523 -20.02 -5.50 -21.78
N ARG A 524 -19.00 -4.66 -21.75
CA ARG A 524 -18.18 -4.46 -20.56
C ARG A 524 -18.97 -3.71 -19.49
N ILE A 525 -18.83 -4.16 -18.24
CA ILE A 525 -19.37 -3.48 -17.07
C ILE A 525 -18.21 -2.82 -16.32
N GLY A 526 -18.36 -1.54 -16.03
CA GLY A 526 -17.37 -0.75 -15.31
C GLY A 526 -17.97 0.17 -14.25
N ILE A 527 -17.12 0.60 -13.33
CA ILE A 527 -17.45 1.60 -12.32
C ILE A 527 -16.62 2.83 -12.61
N LYS A 528 -17.28 3.99 -12.70
CA LYS A 528 -16.61 5.26 -12.95
C LYS A 528 -15.89 5.71 -11.67
N LYS A 529 -14.56 5.87 -11.73
CA LYS A 529 -13.69 6.04 -10.54
C LYS A 529 -13.50 7.48 -10.08
N ASP A 530 -14.11 8.49 -10.70
CA ASP A 530 -13.83 9.91 -10.45
C ASP A 530 -14.09 10.35 -8.99
N GLU A 531 -15.16 9.85 -8.36
CA GLU A 531 -15.48 10.15 -6.96
C GLU A 531 -14.62 9.36 -5.94
N TYR A 532 -14.10 8.19 -6.33
CA TYR A 532 -13.19 7.40 -5.51
C TYR A 532 -11.87 8.10 -5.22
N ASN A 533 -11.35 8.84 -6.18
CA ASN A 533 -10.10 9.58 -6.02
C ASN A 533 -10.20 10.63 -4.90
N THR A 534 -11.37 11.25 -4.74
CA THR A 534 -11.61 12.27 -3.70
C THR A 534 -11.62 11.64 -2.30
N MET A 535 -12.26 10.46 -2.13
CA MET A 535 -12.26 9.75 -0.84
C MET A 535 -10.88 9.19 -0.53
N GLY A 536 -10.22 8.57 -1.49
CA GLY A 536 -8.86 8.04 -1.34
C GLY A 536 -7.89 9.13 -0.90
N SER A 537 -7.96 10.31 -1.53
CA SER A 537 -7.16 11.48 -1.16
C SER A 537 -7.49 11.99 0.24
N SER A 538 -8.77 12.00 0.65
CA SER A 538 -9.19 12.40 1.99
C SER A 538 -8.69 11.43 3.06
N MET A 539 -8.77 10.12 2.81
CA MET A 539 -8.26 9.09 3.73
C MET A 539 -6.74 9.12 3.84
N LEU A 540 -6.04 9.37 2.73
CA LEU A 540 -4.59 9.54 2.73
C LEU A 540 -4.17 10.75 3.54
N ASN A 541 -4.78 11.91 3.28
CA ASN A 541 -4.49 13.13 4.01
C ASN A 541 -4.74 12.97 5.51
N ALA A 542 -5.81 12.25 5.88
CA ALA A 542 -6.09 11.91 7.28
C ALA A 542 -4.95 11.07 7.89
N ARG A 543 -4.46 10.03 7.20
CA ARG A 543 -3.37 9.18 7.68
C ARG A 543 -2.03 9.90 7.77
N ILE A 544 -1.71 10.76 6.81
CA ILE A 544 -0.48 11.56 6.85
C ILE A 544 -0.51 12.49 8.07
N ARG A 545 -1.63 13.17 8.32
CA ARG A 545 -1.77 14.04 9.49
C ARG A 545 -1.74 13.27 10.81
N GLU A 546 -2.34 12.08 10.85
CA GLU A 546 -2.23 11.18 12.00
C GLU A 546 -0.77 10.83 12.28
N PHE A 547 -0.01 10.50 11.23
CA PHE A 547 1.41 10.20 11.37
C PHE A 547 2.21 11.42 11.83
N GLU A 548 2.01 12.59 11.22
CA GLU A 548 2.64 13.85 11.65
C GLU A 548 2.34 14.16 13.11
N TYR A 549 1.11 13.97 13.56
CA TYR A 549 0.71 14.18 14.94
C TYR A 549 1.36 13.18 15.90
N ASN A 550 1.39 11.90 15.55
CA ASN A 550 1.99 10.85 16.37
C ASN A 550 3.51 10.95 16.43
N SER A 551 4.16 11.44 15.37
CA SER A 551 5.62 11.70 15.38
C SER A 551 6.02 12.90 16.24
N ILE A 552 5.14 13.88 16.39
CA ILE A 552 5.34 15.06 17.23
C ILE A 552 4.98 14.77 18.70
N GLY A 553 4.08 13.83 18.98
CA GLY A 553 3.45 13.70 20.28
C GLY A 553 3.43 12.31 20.89
N LYS A 554 4.33 11.87 21.60
CA LYS A 554 4.33 11.02 22.83
C LYS A 554 2.99 10.44 23.35
N TRP A 555 1.91 10.50 22.56
CA TRP A 555 0.56 10.10 22.97
C TRP A 555 0.43 8.59 23.21
N ASN A 556 1.12 7.76 22.42
CA ASN A 556 0.98 6.32 22.48
C ASN A 556 1.84 5.64 23.58
N GLU A 557 2.93 6.25 24.04
CA GLU A 557 3.83 5.58 24.99
C GLU A 557 3.28 5.43 26.40
N ILE A 558 2.42 6.34 26.84
CA ILE A 558 1.95 6.38 28.24
C ILE A 558 0.82 5.38 28.50
N ILE A 559 -0.01 5.09 27.49
CA ILE A 559 -1.20 4.25 27.68
C ILE A 559 -0.88 2.76 27.47
N VAL A 560 0.05 2.43 26.59
CA VAL A 560 0.29 1.05 26.15
C VAL A 560 0.99 0.19 27.21
N LYS A 561 2.01 0.70 27.90
CA LYS A 561 2.80 -0.13 28.84
C LYS A 561 2.06 -0.57 30.10
N SER A 562 1.14 0.23 30.64
CA SER A 562 0.48 -0.07 31.92
C SER A 562 -0.75 -0.98 31.80
N GLN A 563 -1.33 -1.15 30.61
CA GLN A 563 -2.59 -1.90 30.42
C GLN A 563 -2.38 -3.40 30.24
N PHE A 564 -1.27 -3.83 29.62
CA PHE A 564 -1.06 -5.25 29.30
C PHE A 564 -0.53 -6.10 30.46
N GLU A 565 -0.03 -5.50 31.51
CA GLU A 565 0.42 -6.18 32.73
C GLU A 565 -0.68 -6.26 33.80
N SER A 566 -1.94 -5.97 33.45
CA SER A 566 -3.00 -5.91 34.45
C SER A 566 -3.65 -7.28 34.71
N ASN A 567 -3.69 -7.68 35.98
CA ASN A 567 -4.47 -8.83 36.44
C ASN A 567 -5.96 -8.77 36.02
N GLU A 568 -6.49 -7.59 35.71
CA GLU A 568 -7.86 -7.39 35.26
C GLU A 568 -8.06 -7.87 33.81
N LEU A 569 -7.12 -7.60 32.91
CA LEU A 569 -7.17 -8.10 31.54
C LEU A 569 -7.07 -9.61 31.51
N ASP A 570 -6.11 -10.17 32.25
CA ASP A 570 -5.93 -11.63 32.33
C ASP A 570 -7.18 -12.34 32.83
N LYS A 571 -7.83 -11.81 33.86
CA LYS A 571 -9.11 -12.34 34.35
C LYS A 571 -10.22 -12.22 33.31
N ALA A 572 -10.39 -11.07 32.67
CA ALA A 572 -11.43 -10.85 31.69
C ALA A 572 -11.23 -11.76 30.45
N PHE A 573 -9.98 -11.89 29.99
CA PHE A 573 -9.61 -12.71 28.85
C PHE A 573 -9.79 -14.21 29.14
N TYR A 574 -9.52 -14.64 30.40
CA TYR A 574 -9.78 -16.00 30.85
C TYR A 574 -11.28 -16.36 30.83
N PHE A 575 -12.15 -15.47 31.28
CA PHE A 575 -13.61 -15.68 31.20
C PHE A 575 -14.11 -15.71 29.74
N GLU A 576 -13.45 -15.02 28.84
CA GLU A 576 -13.78 -14.98 27.41
C GLU A 576 -13.35 -16.25 26.68
N ASN A 577 -12.10 -16.70 26.90
CA ASN A 577 -11.43 -17.69 26.05
C ASN A 577 -10.98 -18.96 26.77
N GLY A 578 -10.97 -18.96 28.11
CA GLY A 578 -10.47 -20.08 28.93
C GLY A 578 -8.96 -20.11 29.14
N PHE A 579 -8.25 -19.02 28.75
CA PHE A 579 -6.83 -18.76 28.99
C PHE A 579 -6.61 -17.26 29.19
N THR A 580 -5.52 -16.90 29.87
CA THR A 580 -5.22 -15.48 30.12
C THR A 580 -4.56 -14.82 28.91
N PHE A 581 -4.59 -13.48 28.85
CA PHE A 581 -3.90 -12.74 27.81
C PHE A 581 -2.37 -12.90 27.88
N SER A 582 -1.83 -12.98 29.09
CA SER A 582 -0.42 -13.27 29.33
C SER A 582 -0.02 -14.66 28.80
N GLU A 583 -0.86 -15.70 29.02
CA GLU A 583 -0.64 -17.03 28.43
C GLU A 583 -0.68 -17.00 26.90
N PHE A 584 -1.63 -16.25 26.32
CA PHE A 584 -1.74 -16.05 24.87
C PHE A 584 -0.46 -15.44 24.29
N LEU A 585 0.05 -14.36 24.88
CA LEU A 585 1.28 -13.71 24.42
C LEU A 585 2.48 -14.64 24.49
N LYS A 586 2.65 -15.36 25.59
CA LYS A 586 3.75 -16.34 25.78
C LYS A 586 3.72 -17.45 24.73
N VAL A 587 2.53 -18.01 24.44
CA VAL A 587 2.37 -19.07 23.44
C VAL A 587 2.66 -18.54 22.04
N CYS A 588 2.15 -17.38 21.67
CA CYS A 588 2.45 -16.76 20.38
C CYS A 588 3.94 -16.47 20.19
N TYR A 589 4.60 -15.92 21.22
CA TYR A 589 6.04 -15.70 21.19
C TYR A 589 6.81 -17.01 21.05
N ASN A 590 6.43 -18.03 21.78
CA ASN A 590 7.05 -19.34 21.73
C ASN A 590 6.88 -20.01 20.34
N LEU A 591 5.71 -19.82 19.71
CA LEU A 591 5.45 -20.28 18.35
C LEU A 591 6.42 -19.61 17.33
N ILE A 592 6.71 -18.32 17.52
CA ILE A 592 7.72 -17.62 16.71
C ILE A 592 9.12 -18.21 16.94
N LEU A 593 9.52 -18.48 18.19
CA LEU A 593 10.82 -19.08 18.52
C LEU A 593 10.98 -20.46 17.89
N ILE A 594 9.96 -21.32 18.00
CA ILE A 594 9.95 -22.64 17.32
C ILE A 594 10.06 -22.48 15.81
N GLY A 595 9.45 -21.46 15.24
CA GLY A 595 9.58 -21.12 13.83
C GLY A 595 11.01 -20.72 13.44
N GLU A 596 11.73 -19.97 14.28
CA GLU A 596 13.12 -19.58 14.02
C GLU A 596 14.11 -20.75 14.03
N GLU A 597 13.76 -21.87 14.69
CA GLU A 597 14.53 -23.11 14.60
C GLU A 597 14.50 -23.73 13.19
N GLN A 598 13.49 -23.37 12.36
CA GLN A 598 13.31 -23.88 10.99
C GLN A 598 13.91 -22.92 9.97
N LYS A 599 14.59 -23.48 8.95
CA LYS A 599 15.22 -22.67 7.89
C LYS A 599 14.23 -22.07 6.88
N ASP A 600 13.13 -22.76 6.61
CA ASP A 600 12.14 -22.36 5.62
C ASP A 600 11.35 -21.14 6.11
N GLU A 601 10.97 -20.24 5.22
CA GLU A 601 10.09 -19.08 5.52
C GLU A 601 8.75 -19.56 6.09
N ILE A 602 8.15 -20.58 5.46
CA ILE A 602 6.89 -21.17 5.88
C ILE A 602 7.15 -22.32 6.84
N LYS A 603 6.66 -22.18 8.05
CA LYS A 603 6.86 -23.11 9.16
C LYS A 603 5.80 -24.20 9.13
N LYS A 604 6.19 -25.42 9.43
CA LYS A 604 5.30 -26.57 9.49
C LYS A 604 5.59 -27.39 10.74
N PHE A 605 4.54 -27.88 11.38
CA PHE A 605 4.68 -28.75 12.54
C PHE A 605 3.46 -29.68 12.68
N GLU A 606 3.70 -30.93 13.10
CA GLU A 606 2.62 -31.87 13.35
C GLU A 606 1.69 -31.39 14.47
N CYS A 607 0.37 -31.45 14.25
CA CYS A 607 -0.63 -30.93 15.19
C CYS A 607 -0.49 -31.54 16.57
N ASP A 608 -0.33 -32.86 16.65
CA ASP A 608 -0.27 -33.58 17.91
C ASP A 608 1.00 -33.30 18.74
N LYS A 609 2.05 -32.77 18.09
CA LYS A 609 3.34 -32.54 18.74
C LYS A 609 3.59 -31.06 19.09
N LEU A 610 2.91 -30.12 18.42
CA LEU A 610 3.18 -28.69 18.61
C LEU A 610 2.85 -28.21 20.02
N ALA A 611 1.67 -28.57 20.53
CA ALA A 611 1.27 -28.21 21.91
C ALA A 611 2.23 -28.78 22.95
N VAL A 612 2.70 -30.01 22.76
CA VAL A 612 3.70 -30.67 23.62
C VAL A 612 5.02 -29.93 23.57
N LYS A 613 5.52 -29.59 22.36
CA LYS A 613 6.77 -28.86 22.18
C LYS A 613 6.73 -27.48 22.85
N ILE A 614 5.61 -26.76 22.74
CA ILE A 614 5.41 -25.46 23.41
C ILE A 614 5.41 -25.64 24.94
N ARG A 615 4.74 -26.70 25.44
CA ARG A 615 4.69 -27.01 26.89
C ARG A 615 6.06 -27.35 27.48
N GLU A 616 6.94 -27.99 26.73
CA GLU A 616 8.31 -28.25 27.18
C GLU A 616 9.07 -26.96 27.53
N GLN A 617 8.78 -25.88 26.84
CA GLN A 617 9.38 -24.55 27.05
C GLN A 617 8.58 -23.72 28.05
N LEU A 618 7.24 -23.85 28.08
CA LEU A 618 6.31 -23.12 28.96
C LEU A 618 5.65 -24.04 29.97
N LYS A 619 6.45 -24.59 30.90
CA LYS A 619 6.01 -25.63 31.88
C LYS A 619 4.88 -25.16 32.79
N GLU A 620 4.72 -23.85 32.97
CA GLU A 620 3.66 -23.25 33.77
C GLU A 620 2.28 -23.23 33.07
N ILE A 621 2.21 -23.49 31.78
CA ILE A 621 0.94 -23.48 31.01
C ILE A 621 0.51 -24.91 30.72
N GLU A 622 -0.71 -25.23 31.05
CA GLU A 622 -1.28 -26.56 30.78
C GLU A 622 -1.44 -26.77 29.26
N GLU A 623 -1.13 -27.99 28.79
CA GLU A 623 -1.22 -28.37 27.38
C GLU A 623 -2.61 -28.10 26.76
N ILE A 624 -3.66 -28.35 27.52
CA ILE A 624 -5.05 -28.06 27.13
C ILE A 624 -5.27 -26.58 26.83
N LYS A 625 -4.63 -25.66 27.58
CA LYS A 625 -4.71 -24.25 27.34
C LYS A 625 -3.90 -23.82 26.11
N ILE A 626 -2.72 -24.43 25.92
CA ILE A 626 -1.92 -24.23 24.72
C ILE A 626 -2.72 -24.61 23.49
N GLN A 627 -3.38 -25.80 23.52
CA GLN A 627 -4.22 -26.22 22.40
C GLN A 627 -5.37 -25.25 22.14
N LYS A 628 -6.06 -24.76 23.18
CA LYS A 628 -7.11 -23.72 23.01
C LYS A 628 -6.59 -22.42 22.39
N ILE A 629 -5.35 -22.03 22.71
CA ILE A 629 -4.73 -20.85 22.11
C ILE A 629 -4.43 -21.11 20.63
N LEU A 630 -3.88 -22.27 20.28
CA LEU A 630 -3.65 -22.65 18.90
C LEU A 630 -4.96 -22.68 18.09
N ASP A 631 -6.03 -23.27 18.64
CA ASP A 631 -7.35 -23.29 18.01
C ASP A 631 -7.95 -21.87 17.87
N TYR A 632 -7.70 -20.99 18.84
CA TYR A 632 -8.15 -19.60 18.81
C TYR A 632 -7.53 -18.79 17.66
N ILE A 633 -6.27 -19.05 17.31
CA ILE A 633 -5.56 -18.36 16.23
C ILE A 633 -5.58 -19.14 14.90
N CYS A 634 -6.29 -20.25 14.82
CA CYS A 634 -6.29 -21.18 13.70
C CYS A 634 -7.46 -20.93 12.75
N LEU A 635 -7.19 -21.03 11.43
CA LEU A 635 -8.18 -21.26 10.39
C LEU A 635 -8.24 -22.73 10.08
N ASP A 636 -9.43 -23.31 10.15
CA ASP A 636 -9.69 -24.73 9.90
C ASP A 636 -10.70 -24.92 8.77
N LYS A 637 -10.76 -26.13 8.25
CA LYS A 637 -11.66 -26.56 7.20
C LYS A 637 -13.13 -26.40 7.61
N ARG A 638 -13.97 -26.02 6.66
CA ARG A 638 -15.43 -25.86 6.76
C ARG A 638 -16.09 -26.51 5.55
N ASP A 639 -17.38 -26.80 5.66
CA ASP A 639 -18.16 -27.36 4.55
C ASP A 639 -18.35 -26.33 3.42
N ASP A 640 -18.54 -25.05 3.80
CA ASP A 640 -18.68 -23.95 2.85
C ASP A 640 -18.00 -22.68 3.41
N PHE A 641 -17.27 -21.96 2.58
CA PHE A 641 -16.61 -20.72 2.97
C PHE A 641 -17.61 -19.65 3.44
N LEU A 642 -18.78 -19.57 2.82
CA LEU A 642 -19.80 -18.55 3.10
C LEU A 642 -20.71 -18.91 4.30
N ILE A 643 -20.57 -20.13 4.84
CA ILE A 643 -21.29 -20.58 6.02
C ILE A 643 -20.38 -20.42 7.24
N PRO A 644 -20.75 -19.57 8.22
CA PRO A 644 -19.94 -19.39 9.41
C PRO A 644 -20.02 -20.64 10.31
N PRO A 645 -18.93 -21.02 11.01
CA PRO A 645 -18.98 -22.02 12.07
C PRO A 645 -19.88 -21.58 13.22
N GLU A 646 -20.24 -22.52 14.08
CA GLU A 646 -21.01 -22.23 15.30
C GLU A 646 -20.34 -21.12 16.13
N GLY A 647 -21.14 -20.16 16.62
CA GLY A 647 -20.66 -19.02 17.40
C GLY A 647 -20.13 -17.83 16.59
N PHE A 648 -20.06 -17.93 15.26
CA PHE A 648 -19.69 -16.81 14.37
C PHE A 648 -20.90 -16.31 13.60
N ARG A 649 -20.82 -15.04 13.16
CA ARG A 649 -21.89 -14.40 12.39
C ARG A 649 -21.61 -14.53 10.90
N LYS A 650 -22.66 -14.36 10.07
CA LYS A 650 -22.53 -14.38 8.62
C LYS A 650 -21.55 -13.32 8.11
N GLU A 651 -21.51 -12.15 8.75
CA GLU A 651 -20.57 -11.08 8.40
C GLU A 651 -19.11 -11.44 8.64
N ASP A 652 -18.84 -12.41 9.50
CA ASP A 652 -17.48 -12.90 9.76
C ASP A 652 -16.91 -13.74 8.60
N THR A 653 -17.73 -14.10 7.61
CA THR A 653 -17.30 -14.75 6.36
C THR A 653 -17.05 -13.78 5.21
N TYR A 654 -17.32 -12.47 5.35
CA TYR A 654 -17.19 -11.50 4.26
C TYR A 654 -15.75 -10.99 4.11
N PRO A 655 -14.99 -11.38 3.05
CA PRO A 655 -13.57 -11.07 2.95
C PRO A 655 -13.23 -9.58 2.82
N TRP A 656 -14.16 -8.75 2.35
CA TRP A 656 -13.97 -7.29 2.27
C TRP A 656 -14.12 -6.56 3.61
N ARG A 657 -14.60 -7.25 4.67
CA ARG A 657 -14.69 -6.73 6.05
C ARG A 657 -13.50 -7.23 6.86
N PHE A 658 -12.37 -6.52 6.79
CA PHE A 658 -11.08 -6.99 7.30
C PHE A 658 -11.01 -7.17 8.82
N ASN A 659 -11.83 -6.49 9.60
CA ASN A 659 -11.86 -6.59 11.07
C ASN A 659 -12.89 -7.61 11.56
N ARG A 660 -12.98 -8.77 10.93
CA ARG A 660 -13.87 -9.87 11.30
C ARG A 660 -13.13 -10.98 12.04
N GLU A 661 -13.86 -11.75 12.84
CA GLU A 661 -13.24 -12.76 13.70
C GLU A 661 -12.63 -13.94 12.93
N LEU A 662 -13.17 -14.30 11.76
CA LEU A 662 -12.66 -15.33 10.87
C LEU A 662 -11.64 -14.81 9.84
N SER A 663 -11.06 -13.65 10.05
CA SER A 663 -10.04 -13.13 9.14
C SER A 663 -8.67 -13.76 9.37
N PHE A 664 -7.90 -13.95 8.32
CA PHE A 664 -6.51 -14.38 8.39
C PHE A 664 -5.65 -13.46 9.29
N THR A 665 -5.94 -12.18 9.33
CA THR A 665 -5.25 -11.24 10.24
C THR A 665 -5.39 -11.62 11.72
N ARG A 666 -6.51 -12.26 12.11
CA ARG A 666 -6.73 -12.73 13.49
C ARG A 666 -6.37 -14.19 13.69
N ARG A 667 -6.34 -14.97 12.61
CA ARG A 667 -6.15 -16.43 12.62
C ARG A 667 -5.11 -16.84 11.56
N PRO A 668 -3.85 -16.49 11.76
CA PRO A 668 -2.80 -16.78 10.77
C PRO A 668 -2.29 -18.22 10.83
N LEU A 669 -2.61 -19.01 11.86
CA LEU A 669 -2.27 -20.41 11.90
C LEU A 669 -3.26 -21.20 11.02
N ILE A 670 -2.76 -22.03 10.12
CA ILE A 670 -3.59 -22.86 9.24
C ILE A 670 -3.42 -24.31 9.61
N LYS A 671 -4.54 -25.00 9.81
CA LYS A 671 -4.55 -26.44 10.02
C LYS A 671 -4.84 -27.15 8.71
N ARG A 672 -3.92 -28.02 8.30
CA ARG A 672 -4.06 -28.83 7.10
C ARG A 672 -3.72 -30.27 7.40
N ASP A 673 -4.72 -31.14 7.30
CA ASP A 673 -4.63 -32.54 7.70
C ASP A 673 -4.07 -32.70 9.13
N ASN A 674 -2.88 -33.24 9.32
CA ASN A 674 -2.22 -33.36 10.63
C ASN A 674 -1.09 -32.35 10.84
N GLU A 675 -1.06 -31.24 10.08
CA GLU A 675 -0.02 -30.23 10.20
C GLU A 675 -0.59 -28.83 10.45
N TYR A 676 0.10 -28.05 11.29
CA TYR A 676 -0.03 -26.61 11.38
C TYR A 676 0.98 -25.95 10.45
N ILE A 677 0.52 -24.92 9.74
CA ILE A 677 1.31 -24.11 8.82
C ILE A 677 1.21 -22.66 9.28
N TRP A 678 2.34 -21.96 9.40
CA TRP A 678 2.37 -20.54 9.75
C TRP A 678 3.61 -19.82 9.24
N GLY A 679 3.56 -18.49 9.30
CA GLY A 679 4.70 -17.61 9.11
C GLY A 679 4.90 -16.71 10.33
N ASN A 680 6.12 -16.51 10.73
CA ASN A 680 6.45 -15.80 11.97
C ASN A 680 5.97 -14.35 11.97
N ARG A 681 6.07 -13.66 10.83
CA ARG A 681 5.64 -12.25 10.69
C ARG A 681 4.13 -12.12 10.81
N ASN A 682 3.37 -13.08 10.26
CA ASN A 682 1.92 -13.08 10.38
C ASN A 682 1.46 -13.36 11.82
N ILE A 683 2.12 -14.27 12.56
CA ILE A 683 1.85 -14.50 13.98
C ILE A 683 2.16 -13.24 14.80
N PHE A 684 3.31 -12.61 14.57
CA PHE A 684 3.67 -11.36 15.22
C PHE A 684 2.65 -10.24 14.92
N HIS A 685 2.30 -10.04 13.66
CA HIS A 685 1.32 -9.03 13.27
C HIS A 685 -0.07 -9.28 13.90
N MET A 686 -0.51 -10.53 13.96
CA MET A 686 -1.76 -10.93 14.66
C MET A 686 -1.71 -10.56 16.14
N THR A 687 -0.59 -10.83 16.79
CA THR A 687 -0.39 -10.51 18.22
C THR A 687 -0.50 -9.00 18.44
N MET A 688 0.22 -8.20 17.67
CA MET A 688 0.15 -6.74 17.73
C MET A 688 -1.26 -6.21 17.43
N PHE A 689 -1.90 -6.74 16.40
CA PHE A 689 -3.27 -6.35 16.04
C PHE A 689 -4.29 -6.68 17.16
N THR A 690 -4.10 -7.78 17.87
CA THR A 690 -4.96 -8.13 19.02
C THR A 690 -4.74 -7.16 20.18
N MET A 691 -3.47 -6.80 20.45
CA MET A 691 -3.13 -5.78 21.43
C MET A 691 -3.78 -4.43 21.09
N ASP A 692 -3.71 -4.00 19.82
CA ASP A 692 -4.33 -2.76 19.35
C ASP A 692 -5.84 -2.77 19.54
N LEU A 693 -6.52 -3.87 19.21
CA LEU A 693 -7.96 -4.00 19.41
C LEU A 693 -8.39 -3.87 20.87
N ILE A 694 -7.60 -4.41 21.79
CA ILE A 694 -7.86 -4.34 23.22
C ILE A 694 -7.57 -2.91 23.72
N SER A 695 -6.42 -2.35 23.39
CA SER A 695 -6.00 -1.01 23.81
C SER A 695 -6.89 0.10 23.25
N ASP A 696 -7.42 -0.11 22.05
CA ASP A 696 -8.38 0.80 21.41
C ASP A 696 -9.82 0.65 21.93
N GLY A 697 -10.07 -0.34 22.80
CA GLY A 697 -11.42 -0.62 23.28
C GLY A 697 -12.35 -1.17 22.17
N LYS A 698 -11.77 -1.72 21.09
CA LYS A 698 -12.49 -2.25 19.91
C LYS A 698 -12.54 -3.76 19.83
N PHE A 699 -11.99 -4.44 20.81
CA PHE A 699 -12.10 -5.89 20.91
C PHE A 699 -13.57 -6.29 21.05
N LYS A 700 -14.05 -7.17 20.17
CA LYS A 700 -15.44 -7.68 20.20
C LYS A 700 -15.57 -8.75 21.28
N ALA A 701 -15.97 -8.35 22.47
CA ALA A 701 -16.16 -9.22 23.60
C ALA A 701 -17.53 -9.91 23.57
N ARG A 702 -17.58 -11.17 24.03
CA ARG A 702 -18.80 -11.98 24.20
C ARG A 702 -19.16 -12.14 25.68
N SER A 703 -18.18 -12.34 26.55
CA SER A 703 -18.38 -12.46 28.00
C SER A 703 -18.72 -11.13 28.64
N LYS A 704 -19.44 -11.17 29.76
CA LYS A 704 -19.81 -10.00 30.56
C LYS A 704 -18.54 -9.31 31.13
N GLU A 705 -17.61 -10.11 31.57
CA GLU A 705 -16.35 -9.67 32.18
C GLU A 705 -15.49 -8.93 31.17
N MET A 706 -15.31 -9.48 29.97
CA MET A 706 -14.54 -8.85 28.90
C MET A 706 -15.24 -7.60 28.37
N ASN A 707 -16.55 -7.60 28.22
CA ASN A 707 -17.33 -6.41 27.86
C ASN A 707 -17.14 -5.28 28.91
N LYS A 708 -17.14 -5.62 30.20
CA LYS A 708 -16.89 -4.64 31.27
C LYS A 708 -15.47 -4.06 31.19
N TYR A 709 -14.47 -4.92 30.94
CA TYR A 709 -13.09 -4.48 30.79
C TYR A 709 -12.92 -3.56 29.57
N ILE A 710 -13.42 -3.95 28.40
CA ILE A 710 -13.35 -3.13 27.17
C ILE A 710 -14.10 -1.80 27.34
N GLY A 711 -15.25 -1.84 28.03
CA GLY A 711 -16.00 -0.61 28.37
C GLY A 711 -15.21 0.35 29.28
N LYS A 712 -14.43 -0.22 30.25
CA LYS A 712 -13.51 0.58 31.09
C LYS A 712 -12.40 1.20 30.25
N VAL A 713 -11.72 0.39 29.40
CA VAL A 713 -10.66 0.88 28.50
C VAL A 713 -11.16 2.01 27.60
N SER A 714 -12.33 1.82 26.96
CA SER A 714 -12.92 2.86 26.12
C SER A 714 -13.22 4.16 26.88
N LYS A 715 -13.68 4.04 28.14
CA LYS A 715 -13.96 5.21 28.99
C LYS A 715 -12.67 5.92 29.40
N ASP A 716 -11.67 5.17 29.84
CA ASP A 716 -10.38 5.72 30.29
C ASP A 716 -9.66 6.42 29.13
N ARG A 717 -9.71 5.85 27.92
CA ARG A 717 -9.21 6.49 26.70
C ARG A 717 -9.96 7.78 26.37
N GLY A 718 -11.29 7.74 26.39
CA GLY A 718 -12.10 8.93 26.15
C GLY A 718 -11.79 10.07 27.13
N GLN A 719 -11.58 9.74 28.41
CA GLN A 719 -11.19 10.73 29.41
C GLN A 719 -9.77 11.27 29.18
N ALA A 720 -8.82 10.39 28.89
CA ALA A 720 -7.45 10.78 28.58
C ALA A 720 -7.38 11.67 27.32
N PHE A 721 -8.18 11.35 26.30
CA PHE A 721 -8.27 12.18 25.10
C PHE A 721 -8.90 13.56 25.41
N ASN A 722 -9.97 13.61 26.23
CA ASN A 722 -10.56 14.87 26.67
C ASN A 722 -9.54 15.73 27.45
N ASP A 723 -8.76 15.12 28.32
CA ASP A 723 -7.70 15.82 29.08
C ASP A 723 -6.59 16.36 28.15
N SER A 724 -6.22 15.60 27.11
CA SER A 724 -5.26 16.04 26.08
C SER A 724 -5.79 17.24 25.30
N VAL A 725 -7.04 17.18 24.82
CA VAL A 725 -7.69 18.31 24.14
C VAL A 725 -7.74 19.54 25.02
N PHE A 726 -8.11 19.39 26.29
CA PHE A 726 -8.10 20.49 27.25
C PHE A 726 -6.72 21.13 27.37
N ASN A 727 -5.66 20.33 27.48
CA ASN A 727 -4.30 20.84 27.60
C ASN A 727 -3.87 21.59 26.33
N ILE A 728 -4.21 21.05 25.14
CA ILE A 728 -3.92 21.73 23.86
C ILE A 728 -4.65 23.07 23.77
N LEU A 729 -5.93 23.12 24.12
CA LEU A 729 -6.71 24.36 24.06
C LEU A 729 -6.18 25.42 25.04
N ASN A 730 -5.68 25.01 26.19
CA ASN A 730 -5.04 25.91 27.19
C ASN A 730 -3.69 26.49 26.73
N THR A 731 -3.09 26.00 25.65
CA THR A 731 -1.89 26.62 25.07
C THR A 731 -2.20 27.94 24.34
N PHE A 732 -3.49 28.21 24.05
CA PHE A 732 -3.94 29.45 23.42
C PHE A 732 -4.36 30.46 24.51
N PRO A 733 -3.55 31.50 24.78
CA PRO A 733 -3.83 32.45 25.87
C PRO A 733 -5.08 33.32 25.64
N GLU A 734 -5.60 33.33 24.41
CA GLU A 734 -6.82 34.04 24.01
C GLU A 734 -8.11 33.30 24.40
N LEU A 735 -8.02 32.05 24.82
CA LEU A 735 -9.16 31.21 25.17
C LEU A 735 -9.26 31.05 26.68
N ILE A 736 -10.48 31.14 27.23
CA ILE A 736 -10.82 30.64 28.56
C ILE A 736 -11.41 29.23 28.33
N VAL A 737 -10.77 28.23 28.93
CA VAL A 737 -11.16 26.81 28.66
C VAL A 737 -11.54 26.13 29.96
N ASP A 738 -12.62 25.35 29.95
CA ASP A 738 -13.06 24.50 31.06
C ASP A 738 -13.52 23.13 30.52
N LYS A 739 -13.48 22.09 31.37
CA LYS A 739 -13.80 20.71 30.97
C LYS A 739 -14.71 19.98 31.95
N ASN A 740 -15.39 18.94 31.47
CA ASN A 740 -16.24 18.03 32.27
C ASN A 740 -17.30 18.77 33.10
N LEU A 741 -17.95 19.77 32.50
CA LEU A 741 -18.89 20.61 33.18
C LEU A 741 -20.25 19.92 33.41
N LYS A 742 -20.58 19.62 34.64
CA LYS A 742 -21.88 19.09 35.10
C LYS A 742 -22.85 20.19 35.50
N LYS A 743 -22.33 21.36 35.82
CA LYS A 743 -23.09 22.52 36.26
C LYS A 743 -22.44 23.81 35.76
N ILE A 744 -23.22 24.81 35.47
CA ILE A 744 -22.79 26.19 35.20
C ILE A 744 -23.48 27.11 36.23
N ASN A 745 -22.73 27.92 36.89
CA ASN A 745 -23.26 28.82 37.97
C ASN A 745 -24.17 28.07 38.99
N LYS A 746 -23.73 26.87 39.43
CA LYS A 746 -24.47 25.95 40.33
C LYS A 746 -25.70 25.28 39.71
N LYS A 747 -26.16 25.66 38.53
CA LYS A 747 -27.30 25.04 37.83
C LYS A 747 -26.90 23.78 37.08
N ARG A 748 -27.64 22.70 37.26
CA ARG A 748 -27.40 21.42 36.51
C ARG A 748 -27.83 21.56 35.08
N ILE A 749 -27.13 20.85 34.21
CA ILE A 749 -27.40 20.82 32.76
C ILE A 749 -28.53 19.78 32.51
N VAL A 750 -29.79 20.23 32.52
CA VAL A 750 -30.97 19.39 32.40
C VAL A 750 -31.94 20.00 31.37
N ASP A 751 -32.80 19.17 30.80
CA ASP A 751 -33.88 19.65 29.91
C ASP A 751 -35.08 20.23 30.72
N GLU A 752 -36.11 20.61 30.00
CA GLU A 752 -37.34 21.21 30.60
C GLU A 752 -38.10 20.21 31.49
N GLU A 753 -37.88 18.91 31.33
CA GLU A 753 -38.45 17.83 32.15
C GLU A 753 -37.48 17.40 33.29
N ASN A 754 -36.45 18.16 33.60
CA ASN A 754 -35.42 17.85 34.57
C ASN A 754 -34.59 16.59 34.25
N LYS A 755 -34.59 16.11 32.98
CA LYS A 755 -33.78 14.99 32.53
C LYS A 755 -32.35 15.46 32.24
N ASP A 756 -31.40 14.72 32.76
CA ASP A 756 -29.97 15.02 32.59
C ASP A 756 -29.56 14.99 31.09
N LEU A 757 -28.94 16.08 30.60
CA LEU A 757 -28.42 16.21 29.25
C LEU A 757 -26.97 15.69 29.12
N GLY A 758 -26.36 15.30 30.22
CA GLY A 758 -24.95 14.87 30.32
C GLY A 758 -23.99 16.05 30.45
N ASP A 759 -22.74 15.72 30.70
CA ASP A 759 -21.67 16.69 30.92
C ASP A 759 -21.29 17.38 29.60
N ILE A 760 -20.81 18.63 29.67
CA ILE A 760 -20.12 19.29 28.56
C ILE A 760 -18.66 18.88 28.66
N ASP A 761 -18.16 18.16 27.65
CA ASP A 761 -16.79 17.65 27.62
C ASP A 761 -15.79 18.81 27.67
N ILE A 762 -15.97 19.84 26.82
CA ILE A 762 -15.16 21.06 26.76
C ILE A 762 -16.07 22.27 26.56
N LEU A 763 -15.79 23.34 27.30
CA LEU A 763 -16.36 24.66 27.01
C LEU A 763 -15.18 25.63 26.87
N TYR A 764 -15.13 26.37 25.75
CA TYR A 764 -14.16 27.43 25.62
C TYR A 764 -14.79 28.73 25.15
N ILE A 765 -14.20 29.85 25.57
CA ILE A 765 -14.71 31.19 25.38
C ILE A 765 -13.64 32.01 24.68
N TYR A 766 -14.00 32.65 23.59
CA TYR A 766 -13.19 33.61 22.86
C TYR A 766 -13.77 35.04 23.04
N ASP A 767 -13.25 35.78 24.02
CA ASP A 767 -13.81 37.06 24.48
C ASP A 767 -13.75 38.14 23.38
N LYS A 768 -12.68 38.15 22.56
CA LYS A 768 -12.50 39.15 21.48
C LYS A 768 -13.68 39.21 20.51
N GLU A 769 -14.30 38.09 20.21
CA GLU A 769 -15.43 37.99 19.28
C GLU A 769 -16.74 37.59 19.98
N LYS A 770 -16.75 37.57 21.32
CA LYS A 770 -17.91 37.20 22.14
C LYS A 770 -18.50 35.84 21.75
N LYS A 771 -17.64 34.83 21.62
CA LYS A 771 -18.02 33.46 21.27
C LYS A 771 -17.88 32.55 22.49
N ILE A 772 -18.97 31.79 22.77
CA ILE A 772 -18.96 30.68 23.73
C ILE A 772 -19.12 29.41 22.90
N VAL A 773 -18.24 28.46 23.06
CA VAL A 773 -18.25 27.23 22.26
C VAL A 773 -18.40 26.03 23.17
N VAL A 774 -19.44 25.24 22.89
CA VAL A 774 -19.72 23.96 23.55
C VAL A 774 -19.09 22.86 22.71
N GLY A 775 -18.13 22.15 23.27
CA GLY A 775 -17.38 21.09 22.60
C GLY A 775 -17.74 19.70 23.11
N GLU A 776 -17.92 18.79 22.19
CA GLU A 776 -18.00 17.34 22.43
C GLU A 776 -16.70 16.72 21.94
N VAL A 777 -16.02 15.96 22.80
CA VAL A 777 -14.74 15.32 22.49
C VAL A 777 -14.95 13.83 22.29
N LYS A 778 -14.51 13.30 21.14
CA LYS A 778 -14.69 11.88 20.82
C LYS A 778 -13.43 11.26 20.22
N ASP A 779 -12.97 10.19 20.85
CA ASP A 779 -11.84 9.38 20.39
C ASP A 779 -12.33 8.38 19.30
N PHE A 780 -12.45 8.88 18.07
CA PHE A 780 -12.76 8.04 16.91
C PHE A 780 -11.48 7.59 16.23
N LYS A 781 -11.49 6.34 15.77
CA LYS A 781 -10.46 5.82 14.87
C LYS A 781 -10.95 5.88 13.43
N LEU A 782 -10.01 6.13 12.50
CA LEU A 782 -10.30 6.23 11.07
C LEU A 782 -11.07 5.00 10.59
N SER A 783 -12.25 5.23 10.02
CA SER A 783 -13.07 4.18 9.42
C SER A 783 -12.41 3.66 8.15
N LYS A 784 -12.25 2.32 8.05
CA LYS A 784 -11.42 1.66 7.01
C LYS A 784 -12.25 1.00 5.89
N ASN A 785 -13.56 0.85 6.09
CA ASN A 785 -14.44 0.21 5.12
C ASN A 785 -15.85 0.85 5.14
N PRO A 786 -16.71 0.60 4.12
CA PRO A 786 -18.03 1.23 4.00
C PRO A 786 -18.95 0.98 5.20
N TYR A 787 -18.90 -0.20 5.79
CA TYR A 787 -19.70 -0.53 6.96
C TYR A 787 -19.29 0.29 8.18
N GLU A 788 -17.99 0.46 8.42
CA GLU A 788 -17.48 1.29 9.52
C GLU A 788 -17.85 2.77 9.31
N ILE A 789 -17.72 3.30 8.08
CA ILE A 789 -18.15 4.66 7.73
C ILE A 789 -19.65 4.86 8.00
N TYR A 790 -20.46 3.87 7.65
CA TYR A 790 -21.90 3.91 7.92
C TYR A 790 -22.21 3.86 9.43
N CYS A 791 -21.50 3.01 10.18
CA CYS A 791 -21.66 2.96 11.65
C CYS A 791 -21.24 4.27 12.31
N GLU A 792 -20.12 4.86 11.89
CA GLU A 792 -19.65 6.17 12.33
C GLU A 792 -20.69 7.26 12.04
N TYR A 793 -21.24 7.27 10.81
CA TYR A 793 -22.30 8.20 10.42
C TYR A 793 -23.53 8.08 11.33
N ARG A 794 -24.03 6.86 11.55
CA ARG A 794 -25.19 6.64 12.41
C ARG A 794 -24.95 7.09 13.84
N GLU A 795 -23.80 6.78 14.39
CA GLU A 795 -23.49 7.15 15.77
C GLU A 795 -23.34 8.66 15.95
N MET A 796 -22.78 9.33 14.96
CA MET A 796 -22.58 10.78 14.99
C MET A 796 -23.83 11.56 14.71
N PHE A 797 -24.64 11.17 13.70
CA PHE A 797 -25.63 12.07 13.10
C PHE A 797 -27.08 11.55 13.10
N GLU A 798 -27.31 10.23 13.30
CA GLU A 798 -28.66 9.67 13.25
C GLU A 798 -29.15 9.23 14.63
N ASP A 799 -30.34 9.73 15.01
CA ASP A 799 -31.07 9.25 16.18
C ASP A 799 -31.66 7.88 15.89
N SER A 800 -31.56 6.95 16.83
CA SER A 800 -32.28 5.68 16.82
C SER A 800 -33.40 5.70 17.90
N GLU A 801 -34.27 4.71 17.86
CA GLU A 801 -35.38 4.60 18.83
C GLU A 801 -34.90 4.65 20.29
N ASN A 802 -33.73 4.04 20.56
CA ASN A 802 -33.22 3.89 21.92
C ASN A 802 -31.99 4.76 22.24
N LYS A 803 -31.38 5.44 21.26
CA LYS A 803 -30.14 6.19 21.44
C LYS A 803 -30.14 7.46 20.59
N LYS A 804 -29.93 8.62 21.26
CA LYS A 804 -29.69 9.89 20.56
C LYS A 804 -28.28 9.93 20.02
N SER A 805 -28.12 10.48 18.82
CA SER A 805 -26.81 10.74 18.18
C SER A 805 -25.98 11.74 18.99
N TYR A 806 -24.67 11.73 18.74
CA TYR A 806 -23.81 12.73 19.36
C TYR A 806 -24.16 14.16 18.91
N SER A 807 -24.53 14.35 17.64
CA SER A 807 -24.96 15.65 17.12
C SER A 807 -26.22 16.18 17.87
N THR A 808 -27.23 15.34 18.07
CA THR A 808 -28.41 15.70 18.83
C THR A 808 -28.10 16.03 20.30
N LYS A 809 -27.19 15.26 20.94
CA LYS A 809 -26.78 15.52 22.33
C LYS A 809 -26.03 16.85 22.44
N LEU A 810 -25.06 17.10 21.56
CA LEU A 810 -24.30 18.34 21.54
C LEU A 810 -25.17 19.55 21.31
N ARG A 811 -26.10 19.47 20.34
CA ARG A 811 -27.07 20.54 20.05
C ARG A 811 -27.93 20.87 21.28
N ARG A 812 -28.50 19.88 21.98
CA ARG A 812 -29.29 20.08 23.18
C ARG A 812 -28.53 20.78 24.31
N ARG A 813 -27.25 20.41 24.52
CA ARG A 813 -26.39 21.08 25.48
C ARG A 813 -26.06 22.52 25.06
N SER A 814 -25.82 22.77 23.79
CA SER A 814 -25.59 24.12 23.27
C SER A 814 -26.83 25.01 23.40
N GLU A 815 -28.03 24.47 23.16
CA GLU A 815 -29.30 25.15 23.39
C GLU A 815 -29.50 25.49 24.87
N TRP A 816 -29.14 24.57 25.77
CA TRP A 816 -29.17 24.83 27.19
C TRP A 816 -28.23 25.98 27.59
N VAL A 817 -26.99 25.95 27.09
CA VAL A 817 -26.01 27.04 27.33
C VAL A 817 -26.52 28.36 26.77
N LYS A 818 -27.16 28.38 25.61
CA LYS A 818 -27.76 29.57 24.99
C LYS A 818 -28.89 30.14 25.85
N LYS A 819 -29.77 29.29 26.43
CA LYS A 819 -30.82 29.70 27.35
C LYS A 819 -30.26 30.23 28.67
N HIS A 820 -29.08 29.79 29.11
CA HIS A 820 -28.44 30.15 30.37
C HIS A 820 -27.15 30.99 30.17
N ILE A 821 -27.15 31.83 29.14
CA ILE A 821 -25.96 32.63 28.78
C ILE A 821 -25.51 33.59 29.90
N GLU A 822 -26.47 34.13 30.67
CA GLU A 822 -26.16 34.98 31.78
C GLU A 822 -25.49 34.24 32.96
N ASP A 823 -25.84 32.99 33.17
CA ASP A 823 -25.13 32.12 34.14
C ASP A 823 -23.68 31.84 33.68
N VAL A 824 -23.44 31.67 32.40
CA VAL A 824 -22.10 31.54 31.85
C VAL A 824 -21.33 32.84 32.00
N LYS A 825 -21.93 33.97 31.69
CA LYS A 825 -21.31 35.28 31.87
C LYS A 825 -20.92 35.52 33.32
N GLN A 826 -21.76 35.16 34.25
CA GLN A 826 -21.50 35.28 35.68
C GLN A 826 -20.36 34.38 36.15
N GLN A 827 -20.34 33.11 35.69
CA GLN A 827 -19.29 32.15 36.11
C GLN A 827 -17.89 32.56 35.64
N TYR A 828 -17.80 33.07 34.39
CA TYR A 828 -16.50 33.43 33.78
C TYR A 828 -16.22 34.94 33.77
N ASN A 829 -16.99 35.74 34.50
CA ASN A 829 -16.85 37.20 34.58
C ASN A 829 -16.85 37.91 33.21
N LEU A 830 -17.68 37.46 32.29
CA LEU A 830 -17.76 38.03 30.96
C LEU A 830 -18.55 39.33 30.90
N LYS A 831 -18.07 40.32 30.15
CA LYS A 831 -18.67 41.65 30.07
C LYS A 831 -19.33 41.90 28.69
N GLY A 832 -20.37 42.76 28.68
CA GLY A 832 -21.03 43.25 27.48
C GLY A 832 -22.10 42.26 26.93
N GLU A 833 -22.75 42.71 25.85
CA GLU A 833 -23.81 41.95 25.18
C GLU A 833 -23.35 41.41 23.83
N GLY A 834 -24.19 40.62 23.15
CA GLY A 834 -23.94 40.10 21.83
C GLY A 834 -23.14 38.79 21.81
N TRP A 835 -23.13 38.06 22.91
CA TRP A 835 -22.51 36.74 23.01
C TRP A 835 -23.28 35.71 22.16
N ARG A 836 -22.51 34.90 21.42
CA ARG A 836 -23.02 33.82 20.57
C ARG A 836 -22.52 32.46 21.02
N VAL A 837 -23.43 31.48 20.98
CA VAL A 837 -23.10 30.11 21.35
C VAL A 837 -22.95 29.26 20.10
N TYR A 838 -21.83 28.59 19.97
CA TYR A 838 -21.47 27.65 18.90
C TYR A 838 -21.29 26.26 19.49
N ASN A 839 -21.30 25.26 18.61
CA ASN A 839 -20.95 23.88 18.94
C ASN A 839 -19.82 23.39 18.07
N VAL A 840 -19.00 22.47 18.60
CA VAL A 840 -17.90 21.85 17.87
C VAL A 840 -17.70 20.42 18.36
N PHE A 841 -17.42 19.54 17.43
CA PHE A 841 -16.81 18.24 17.74
C PHE A 841 -15.29 18.35 17.62
N ILE A 842 -14.58 17.89 18.65
CA ILE A 842 -13.13 17.70 18.58
C ILE A 842 -12.88 16.20 18.59
N VAL A 843 -12.26 15.71 17.51
CA VAL A 843 -12.08 14.29 17.26
C VAL A 843 -10.60 13.95 17.13
N ASN A 844 -10.27 12.71 17.49
CA ASN A 844 -8.88 12.24 17.38
C ASN A 844 -8.43 12.17 15.93
N GLU A 845 -9.24 11.53 15.09
CA GLU A 845 -8.97 11.34 13.67
C GLU A 845 -10.05 11.98 12.79
N HIS A 846 -9.74 12.26 11.53
CA HIS A 846 -10.69 12.83 10.59
C HIS A 846 -11.90 11.92 10.36
N LEU A 847 -13.09 12.45 10.52
CA LEU A 847 -14.34 11.70 10.24
C LEU A 847 -14.60 11.66 8.74
N VAL A 848 -14.44 10.50 8.15
CA VAL A 848 -14.73 10.27 6.72
C VAL A 848 -16.22 10.44 6.43
N SER A 849 -17.10 10.01 7.34
CA SER A 849 -18.55 10.10 7.21
C SER A 849 -19.06 11.54 7.06
N LYS A 850 -18.41 12.52 7.68
CA LYS A 850 -18.77 13.94 7.51
C LYS A 850 -18.74 14.36 6.05
N ASN A 851 -17.64 14.07 5.38
CA ASN A 851 -17.41 14.47 3.98
C ASN A 851 -18.32 13.69 3.03
N VAL A 852 -18.43 12.39 3.28
CA VAL A 852 -19.23 11.45 2.47
C VAL A 852 -20.72 11.79 2.49
N TYR A 853 -21.27 12.11 3.65
CA TYR A 853 -22.70 12.41 3.79
C TYR A 853 -23.02 13.91 3.82
N GLY A 854 -22.04 14.76 3.50
CA GLY A 854 -22.25 16.21 3.35
C GLY A 854 -22.77 16.91 4.60
N LYS A 855 -22.20 16.59 5.79
CA LYS A 855 -22.65 17.19 7.05
C LYS A 855 -21.94 18.52 7.33
N ASP A 856 -22.73 19.52 7.77
CA ASP A 856 -22.26 20.89 8.01
C ASP A 856 -21.80 21.17 9.45
N GLU A 857 -21.79 20.16 10.33
CA GLU A 857 -21.32 20.32 11.69
C GLU A 857 -19.84 20.76 11.75
N ASN A 858 -19.53 21.62 12.73
CA ASN A 858 -18.14 21.99 13.01
C ASN A 858 -17.43 20.78 13.62
N ILE A 859 -16.52 20.18 12.88
CA ILE A 859 -15.70 19.04 13.32
C ILE A 859 -14.23 19.39 13.07
N ILE A 860 -13.45 19.33 14.12
CA ILE A 860 -12.00 19.63 14.09
C ILE A 860 -11.26 18.39 14.58
N ALA A 861 -10.40 17.83 13.72
CA ALA A 861 -9.45 16.80 14.17
C ALA A 861 -8.35 17.44 15.02
N VAL A 862 -7.89 16.71 16.04
CA VAL A 862 -6.87 17.23 16.97
C VAL A 862 -5.60 17.71 16.25
N SER A 863 -5.19 17.03 15.20
CA SER A 863 -4.06 17.42 14.33
C SER A 863 -4.27 18.75 13.59
N ASP A 864 -5.52 19.21 13.50
CA ASP A 864 -5.91 20.43 12.78
C ASP A 864 -6.19 21.62 13.73
N ILE A 865 -6.06 21.46 15.05
CA ILE A 865 -6.35 22.50 16.01
C ILE A 865 -5.43 23.71 15.76
N SER A 866 -6.08 24.86 15.56
CA SER A 866 -5.44 26.18 15.47
C SER A 866 -6.43 27.23 15.94
N LEU A 867 -5.96 28.34 16.45
CA LEU A 867 -6.84 29.43 16.91
C LEU A 867 -7.81 29.87 15.82
N LYS A 868 -7.35 29.92 14.57
CA LYS A 868 -8.18 30.26 13.40
C LYS A 868 -9.33 29.26 13.20
N LYS A 869 -9.07 27.96 13.32
CA LYS A 869 -10.13 26.93 13.17
C LYS A 869 -11.07 26.92 14.37
N LEU A 870 -10.58 27.16 15.58
CA LEU A 870 -11.38 27.22 16.80
C LEU A 870 -12.31 28.44 16.85
N THR A 871 -11.96 29.54 16.18
CA THR A 871 -12.75 30.78 16.19
C THR A 871 -13.63 30.93 14.94
N ASN A 872 -13.29 30.35 13.79
CA ASN A 872 -14.09 30.42 12.55
C ASN A 872 -15.13 29.28 12.48
N LEU A 873 -16.00 29.20 13.48
CA LEU A 873 -17.11 28.24 13.50
C LEU A 873 -18.34 28.79 12.76
N LYS A 874 -19.07 27.87 12.08
CA LYS A 874 -20.32 28.18 11.37
C LYS A 874 -21.51 28.15 12.32
#